data_ed51ff2b1ec465bbd758b9cd35221d18
#
_entry.id   ed51ff2b1ec465bbd758b9cd35221d18
#
_cell.length_a   1.000
_cell.length_b   1.000
_cell.length_c   1.000
_cell.angle_alpha   90.00
_cell.angle_beta   90.00
_cell.angle_gamma   90.00
#
_symmetry.space_group_name_H-M   'P 1'
#
loop_
_entity.id
_entity.type
_entity.pdbx_description
1 polymer ?
#
loop_
_entity_poly.entity_id
_entity_poly.type
_entity_poly.pdbx_seq_one_letter_code
_entity_poly.pdbx_strand_id
1 'polypeptide(L)'
;MKLIIAEKPSVAKSIASTLGVKSGADGSFQGNGYIVSWCVGHLVSPMDAAGYNENFKKWRYDDLPILPEPFRYVIAPGKEAAFENLRTLMNRPDVDTVVNACDAGREGELIFRLVYEMTGCKKPIERLWISSMEDSAIREGMNDLRPGAEYDALYQSALCRQKADWLVGINATRLFSVLYHRTLNVGRVQTPTLAMLAEREAKTMMFRKEKYHHVRLKVNGAEAVSEKIISPEDAEKVKAACTDRSAVCVSVKREQKKEQPPKLYDLTTLQREANRIFGYTAKQTLDYAQSLYEKKLLTYPRTDSRYLTSDMAETASCVIHLAAKVPPFDKCSSFYPLVELMVSDKDVTDHHAIIPTMETEKADISALPVGERNLFLLVCCRLLCASAEPFHYETVTATFECGGHTFTAKGKHILSEGWREIERIFRSSLKDKPEDEDGGADLPELMEGETYDNVSAEITEHYTQPPKPFTEDTLLSAMENAGKADMPDEAERKGLGTPATRAAIIEKLVSAGFVERKGKNLIPTKAGMNLVTVLPEPLTSPMLTAEWEQRLTSIARGEADPGEFLNGICAMVKDTVSTYSHISEEGQKLFAPDKEVIGNCPRCGKPVYEGKSNFACSDRSCSFVLWKNDRFWTSRKKELTKKMAADLLKKGRTAVKGMWSEKKGDTYDATVVMEDTGGRFINFKLEFPKRKDGANGRK
;
A
#
# COMPACT_ATOMS: atom_id res chain seq x y z
N MET A 1 -28.58 -19.60 -29.07
CA MET A 1 -27.17 -19.76 -28.62
C MET A 1 -27.01 -19.09 -27.26
N LYS A 2 -26.14 -19.62 -26.37
CA LYS A 2 -25.78 -18.93 -25.14
C LYS A 2 -24.58 -17.99 -25.38
N LEU A 3 -24.68 -16.75 -24.95
CA LEU A 3 -23.59 -15.77 -24.97
C LEU A 3 -22.92 -15.70 -23.60
N ILE A 4 -21.66 -16.07 -23.53
CA ILE A 4 -20.87 -16.08 -22.29
C ILE A 4 -19.98 -14.83 -22.27
N ILE A 5 -20.08 -14.02 -21.22
CA ILE A 5 -19.32 -12.79 -21.06
C ILE A 5 -18.36 -12.95 -19.86
N ALA A 6 -17.06 -13.02 -20.15
CA ALA A 6 -15.99 -13.05 -19.15
C ALA A 6 -15.51 -11.64 -18.79
N GLU A 7 -14.81 -11.49 -17.66
CA GLU A 7 -14.23 -10.20 -17.28
C GLU A 7 -13.06 -9.77 -18.15
N LYS A 8 -12.26 -10.76 -18.65
CA LYS A 8 -11.00 -10.53 -19.36
C LYS A 8 -10.86 -11.46 -20.57
N PRO A 9 -10.07 -11.04 -21.59
CA PRO A 9 -9.82 -11.85 -22.78
C PRO A 9 -9.20 -13.23 -22.47
N SER A 10 -8.29 -13.31 -21.49
CA SER A 10 -7.62 -14.55 -21.08
C SER A 10 -8.61 -15.58 -20.53
N VAL A 11 -9.53 -15.13 -19.67
CA VAL A 11 -10.61 -15.96 -19.11
C VAL A 11 -11.56 -16.45 -20.20
N ALA A 12 -11.99 -15.55 -21.11
CA ALA A 12 -12.82 -15.90 -22.25
C ALA A 12 -12.17 -16.96 -23.14
N LYS A 13 -10.85 -16.85 -23.39
CA LYS A 13 -10.09 -17.83 -24.17
C LYS A 13 -10.05 -19.20 -23.48
N SER A 14 -9.87 -19.24 -22.15
CA SER A 14 -9.89 -20.50 -21.39
C SER A 14 -11.26 -21.17 -21.47
N ILE A 15 -12.34 -20.41 -21.25
CA ILE A 15 -13.72 -20.92 -21.35
C ILE A 15 -13.99 -21.42 -22.78
N ALA A 16 -13.65 -20.65 -23.81
CA ALA A 16 -13.84 -21.03 -25.21
C ALA A 16 -13.08 -22.33 -25.56
N SER A 17 -11.82 -22.44 -25.12
CA SER A 17 -11.00 -23.63 -25.31
C SER A 17 -11.64 -24.89 -24.67
N THR A 18 -12.08 -24.79 -23.42
CA THR A 18 -12.69 -25.89 -22.67
C THR A 18 -14.01 -26.34 -23.31
N LEU A 19 -14.80 -25.41 -23.85
CA LEU A 19 -16.06 -25.69 -24.54
C LEU A 19 -15.86 -26.11 -26.01
N GLY A 20 -14.62 -26.20 -26.50
CA GLY A 20 -14.32 -26.57 -27.86
C GLY A 20 -14.68 -25.52 -28.90
N VAL A 21 -14.79 -24.25 -28.51
CA VAL A 21 -15.10 -23.11 -29.37
C VAL A 21 -13.80 -22.62 -30.00
N LYS A 22 -13.62 -22.84 -31.30
CA LYS A 22 -12.29 -22.73 -31.98
C LYS A 22 -12.05 -21.45 -32.77
N SER A 23 -13.08 -20.72 -33.19
CA SER A 23 -12.91 -19.55 -34.08
C SER A 23 -13.96 -18.48 -33.78
N GLY A 24 -13.60 -17.22 -33.99
CA GLY A 24 -14.50 -16.07 -33.85
C GLY A 24 -13.99 -14.88 -34.64
N ALA A 25 -14.83 -13.89 -34.80
CA ALA A 25 -14.46 -12.57 -35.29
C ALA A 25 -13.73 -11.81 -34.16
N ASP A 26 -13.11 -10.68 -34.49
CA ASP A 26 -12.50 -9.79 -33.50
C ASP A 26 -13.45 -9.52 -32.32
N GLY A 27 -12.98 -9.83 -31.11
CA GLY A 27 -13.72 -9.61 -29.86
C GLY A 27 -14.65 -10.75 -29.41
N SER A 28 -14.70 -11.91 -30.10
CA SER A 28 -15.46 -13.07 -29.65
C SER A 28 -14.97 -14.40 -30.22
N PHE A 29 -15.33 -15.51 -29.57
CA PHE A 29 -15.20 -16.90 -30.07
C PHE A 29 -16.60 -17.45 -30.27
N GLN A 30 -16.84 -18.21 -31.36
CA GLN A 30 -18.15 -18.78 -31.63
C GLN A 30 -18.04 -20.24 -32.10
N GLY A 31 -18.92 -21.10 -31.58
CA GLY A 31 -18.99 -22.55 -31.94
C GLY A 31 -19.77 -23.32 -30.89
N ASN A 32 -20.15 -24.55 -31.20
CA ASN A 32 -20.80 -25.53 -30.32
C ASN A 32 -22.02 -24.97 -29.54
N GLY A 33 -22.79 -24.05 -30.14
CA GLY A 33 -23.96 -23.45 -29.48
C GLY A 33 -23.62 -22.28 -28.56
N TYR A 34 -22.35 -21.88 -28.48
CA TYR A 34 -21.87 -20.79 -27.62
C TYR A 34 -21.24 -19.66 -28.43
N ILE A 35 -21.36 -18.46 -27.88
CA ILE A 35 -20.56 -17.28 -28.21
C ILE A 35 -19.85 -16.90 -26.93
N VAL A 36 -18.53 -16.75 -26.94
CA VAL A 36 -17.75 -16.32 -25.77
C VAL A 36 -17.10 -14.98 -26.08
N SER A 37 -17.37 -13.98 -25.28
CA SER A 37 -16.78 -12.65 -25.38
C SER A 37 -16.36 -12.17 -23.99
N TRP A 38 -15.89 -10.92 -23.90
CA TRP A 38 -15.32 -10.43 -22.63
C TRP A 38 -15.48 -8.92 -22.47
N CYS A 39 -15.54 -8.49 -21.22
CA CYS A 39 -15.23 -7.15 -20.81
C CYS A 39 -13.69 -6.92 -20.85
N VAL A 40 -13.25 -5.69 -20.68
CA VAL A 40 -11.85 -5.34 -20.45
C VAL A 40 -11.76 -4.63 -19.09
N GLY A 41 -12.20 -5.32 -18.03
CA GLY A 41 -12.53 -4.74 -16.73
C GLY A 41 -13.78 -3.86 -16.84
N HIS A 42 -13.85 -2.78 -16.07
CA HIS A 42 -14.98 -1.84 -16.16
C HIS A 42 -15.04 -1.15 -17.52
N LEU A 43 -16.10 -1.44 -18.29
CA LEU A 43 -16.45 -0.73 -19.53
C LEU A 43 -17.37 0.46 -19.25
N VAL A 44 -18.05 0.42 -18.11
CA VAL A 44 -19.02 1.41 -17.68
C VAL A 44 -18.55 2.02 -16.36
N SER A 45 -18.64 3.32 -16.24
CA SER A 45 -18.26 4.07 -15.03
C SER A 45 -19.34 5.09 -14.66
N PRO A 46 -19.42 5.51 -13.38
CA PRO A 46 -20.24 6.65 -13.00
C PRO A 46 -19.89 7.89 -13.83
N MET A 47 -20.91 8.64 -14.22
CA MET A 47 -20.72 9.90 -14.93
C MET A 47 -19.96 10.90 -14.03
N ASP A 48 -18.97 11.61 -14.59
CA ASP A 48 -18.31 12.69 -13.87
C ASP A 48 -19.26 13.85 -13.56
N ALA A 49 -18.98 14.60 -12.51
CA ALA A 49 -19.81 15.72 -12.08
C ALA A 49 -20.12 16.70 -13.22
N ALA A 50 -19.12 17.01 -14.05
CA ALA A 50 -19.28 17.91 -15.21
C ALA A 50 -20.32 17.41 -16.24
N GLY A 51 -20.58 16.10 -16.29
CA GLY A 51 -21.60 15.53 -17.15
C GLY A 51 -23.03 15.75 -16.64
N TYR A 52 -23.22 16.05 -15.36
CA TYR A 52 -24.53 16.45 -14.80
C TYR A 52 -24.79 17.92 -14.97
N ASN A 53 -23.77 18.76 -14.77
CA ASN A 53 -23.84 20.21 -14.96
C ASN A 53 -22.45 20.75 -15.34
N GLU A 54 -22.37 21.50 -16.45
CA GLU A 54 -21.13 22.10 -16.93
C GLU A 54 -20.46 23.04 -15.92
N ASN A 55 -21.23 23.68 -15.06
CA ASN A 55 -20.72 24.53 -13.99
C ASN A 55 -19.80 23.74 -13.05
N PHE A 56 -20.03 22.45 -12.87
CA PHE A 56 -19.21 21.56 -12.04
C PHE A 56 -17.80 21.28 -12.61
N LYS A 57 -17.46 21.80 -13.80
CA LYS A 57 -16.08 21.80 -14.32
C LYS A 57 -15.15 22.63 -13.42
N LYS A 58 -15.66 23.72 -12.86
CA LYS A 58 -14.95 24.54 -11.88
C LYS A 58 -15.38 24.14 -10.48
N TRP A 59 -14.42 23.92 -9.60
CA TRP A 59 -14.72 23.56 -8.23
C TRP A 59 -15.01 24.82 -7.42
N ARG A 60 -16.21 24.91 -6.89
CA ARG A 60 -16.69 26.03 -6.05
C ARG A 60 -17.44 25.46 -4.86
N TYR A 61 -17.39 26.15 -3.75
CA TYR A 61 -18.14 25.78 -2.54
C TYR A 61 -19.64 25.79 -2.79
N ASP A 62 -20.14 26.82 -3.46
CA ASP A 62 -21.58 27.03 -3.72
C ASP A 62 -22.22 25.92 -4.59
N ASP A 63 -21.41 25.12 -5.27
CA ASP A 63 -21.87 23.98 -6.07
C ASP A 63 -22.02 22.69 -5.24
N LEU A 64 -21.70 22.71 -3.94
CA LEU A 64 -21.74 21.55 -3.04
C LEU A 64 -22.98 21.57 -2.14
N PRO A 65 -23.55 20.41 -1.80
CA PRO A 65 -23.14 19.07 -2.21
C PRO A 65 -23.65 18.67 -3.60
N ILE A 66 -22.86 17.87 -4.34
CA ILE A 66 -23.25 17.27 -5.60
C ILE A 66 -23.91 15.92 -5.33
N LEU A 67 -25.23 15.87 -5.46
CA LEU A 67 -26.08 14.69 -5.20
C LEU A 67 -27.00 14.46 -6.41
N PRO A 68 -26.51 13.79 -7.47
CA PRO A 68 -27.27 13.67 -8.71
C PRO A 68 -28.43 12.69 -8.58
N GLU A 69 -29.60 13.10 -9.09
CA GLU A 69 -30.79 12.28 -9.29
C GLU A 69 -31.34 12.50 -10.70
N PRO A 70 -31.47 11.45 -11.56
CA PRO A 70 -30.95 10.07 -11.32
C PRO A 70 -29.44 9.98 -11.42
N PHE A 71 -28.85 8.97 -10.76
CA PHE A 71 -27.45 8.64 -10.93
C PHE A 71 -27.21 8.06 -12.32
N ARG A 72 -26.25 8.58 -13.07
CA ARG A 72 -26.03 8.22 -14.48
C ARG A 72 -24.67 7.55 -14.68
N TYR A 73 -24.62 6.68 -15.67
CA TYR A 73 -23.45 5.94 -16.09
C TYR A 73 -23.04 6.29 -17.51
N VAL A 74 -21.77 6.15 -17.82
CA VAL A 74 -21.20 6.41 -19.15
C VAL A 74 -20.22 5.30 -19.52
N ILE A 75 -20.00 5.12 -20.81
CA ILE A 75 -18.93 4.24 -21.29
C ILE A 75 -17.59 4.87 -20.89
N ALA A 76 -16.73 4.08 -20.29
CA ALA A 76 -15.41 4.55 -19.87
C ALA A 76 -14.55 4.95 -21.10
N PRO A 77 -13.82 6.08 -21.02
CA PRO A 77 -13.03 6.58 -22.14
C PRO A 77 -12.08 5.53 -22.72
N GLY A 78 -12.10 5.37 -24.06
CA GLY A 78 -11.29 4.39 -24.79
C GLY A 78 -11.82 2.95 -24.73
N LYS A 79 -13.04 2.73 -24.21
CA LYS A 79 -13.70 1.43 -24.11
C LYS A 79 -14.89 1.30 -25.09
N GLU A 80 -15.12 2.29 -25.90
CA GLU A 80 -16.29 2.39 -26.78
C GLU A 80 -16.39 1.18 -27.74
N ALA A 81 -15.29 0.79 -28.38
CA ALA A 81 -15.28 -0.33 -29.30
C ALA A 81 -15.62 -1.67 -28.63
N ALA A 82 -15.08 -1.92 -27.42
CA ALA A 82 -15.36 -3.13 -26.65
C ALA A 82 -16.84 -3.17 -26.20
N PHE A 83 -17.37 -2.02 -25.75
CA PHE A 83 -18.76 -1.92 -25.37
C PHE A 83 -19.71 -2.17 -26.55
N GLU A 84 -19.46 -1.56 -27.72
CA GLU A 84 -20.28 -1.73 -28.92
C GLU A 84 -20.28 -3.18 -29.42
N ASN A 85 -19.13 -3.87 -29.32
CA ASN A 85 -19.07 -5.29 -29.63
C ASN A 85 -20.01 -6.10 -28.71
N LEU A 86 -19.97 -5.88 -27.39
CA LEU A 86 -20.84 -6.56 -26.44
C LEU A 86 -22.33 -6.18 -26.68
N ARG A 87 -22.63 -4.91 -26.97
CA ARG A 87 -23.97 -4.47 -27.31
C ARG A 87 -24.52 -5.20 -28.52
N THR A 88 -23.71 -5.34 -29.55
CA THR A 88 -24.09 -6.07 -30.77
C THR A 88 -24.33 -7.54 -30.46
N LEU A 89 -23.41 -8.21 -29.73
CA LEU A 89 -23.52 -9.63 -29.40
C LEU A 89 -24.73 -9.92 -28.50
N MET A 90 -24.96 -9.12 -27.46
CA MET A 90 -26.07 -9.30 -26.52
C MET A 90 -27.44 -9.15 -27.20
N ASN A 91 -27.54 -8.32 -28.25
CA ASN A 91 -28.80 -8.07 -28.96
C ASN A 91 -28.98 -8.93 -30.24
N ARG A 92 -28.07 -9.85 -30.53
CA ARG A 92 -28.22 -10.78 -31.68
C ARG A 92 -29.48 -11.62 -31.51
N PRO A 93 -30.27 -11.80 -32.59
CA PRO A 93 -31.55 -12.54 -32.54
C PRO A 93 -31.37 -14.05 -32.25
N ASP A 94 -30.21 -14.62 -32.57
CA ASP A 94 -29.88 -16.02 -32.35
C ASP A 94 -29.27 -16.29 -30.95
N VAL A 95 -29.11 -15.28 -30.11
CA VAL A 95 -28.75 -15.41 -28.69
C VAL A 95 -30.01 -15.49 -27.85
N ASP A 96 -30.18 -16.52 -27.07
CA ASP A 96 -31.37 -16.76 -26.24
C ASP A 96 -31.12 -16.36 -24.78
N THR A 97 -29.89 -16.55 -24.30
CA THR A 97 -29.47 -16.34 -22.91
C THR A 97 -28.08 -15.73 -22.82
N VAL A 98 -27.87 -14.84 -21.88
CA VAL A 98 -26.55 -14.25 -21.58
C VAL A 98 -26.02 -14.82 -20.27
N VAL A 99 -24.83 -15.40 -20.32
CA VAL A 99 -24.16 -15.98 -19.13
C VAL A 99 -23.14 -15.00 -18.62
N ASN A 100 -23.32 -14.56 -17.38
CA ASN A 100 -22.32 -13.81 -16.65
C ASN A 100 -21.20 -14.75 -16.17
N ALA A 101 -20.04 -14.68 -16.79
CA ALA A 101 -18.83 -15.42 -16.45
C ALA A 101 -17.69 -14.48 -15.99
N CYS A 102 -18.03 -13.28 -15.50
CA CYS A 102 -17.08 -12.43 -14.78
C CYS A 102 -16.69 -13.05 -13.44
N ASP A 103 -15.61 -12.56 -12.85
CA ASP A 103 -15.08 -13.12 -11.61
C ASP A 103 -16.19 -13.31 -10.55
N ALA A 104 -16.11 -14.39 -9.79
CA ALA A 104 -17.09 -14.73 -8.77
C ALA A 104 -16.94 -13.75 -7.59
N GLY A 105 -17.87 -12.80 -7.46
CA GLY A 105 -17.86 -11.77 -6.44
C GLY A 105 -18.66 -10.52 -6.82
N ARG A 106 -18.79 -9.60 -5.85
CA ARG A 106 -19.52 -8.32 -6.01
C ARG A 106 -19.07 -7.51 -7.22
N GLU A 107 -17.75 -7.48 -7.46
CA GLU A 107 -17.17 -6.64 -8.53
C GLU A 107 -17.48 -7.21 -9.91
N GLY A 108 -17.34 -8.53 -10.11
CA GLY A 108 -17.69 -9.17 -11.39
C GLY A 108 -19.19 -9.05 -11.72
N GLU A 109 -20.04 -9.11 -10.68
CA GLU A 109 -21.48 -8.86 -10.86
C GLU A 109 -21.76 -7.42 -11.30
N LEU A 110 -21.08 -6.42 -10.68
CA LEU A 110 -21.20 -5.02 -11.05
C LEU A 110 -20.75 -4.74 -12.49
N ILE A 111 -19.57 -5.27 -12.87
CA ILE A 111 -19.01 -5.11 -14.22
C ILE A 111 -20.01 -5.61 -15.27
N PHE A 112 -20.51 -6.82 -15.09
CA PHE A 112 -21.44 -7.42 -16.04
C PHE A 112 -22.77 -6.70 -16.09
N ARG A 113 -23.43 -6.44 -14.96
CA ARG A 113 -24.76 -5.85 -14.88
C ARG A 113 -24.82 -4.44 -15.45
N LEU A 114 -23.82 -3.60 -15.17
CA LEU A 114 -23.77 -2.25 -15.75
C LEU A 114 -23.67 -2.29 -17.28
N VAL A 115 -22.89 -3.22 -17.84
CA VAL A 115 -22.80 -3.40 -19.29
C VAL A 115 -24.14 -3.92 -19.83
N TYR A 116 -24.72 -4.94 -19.22
CA TYR A 116 -26.00 -5.51 -19.62
C TYR A 116 -27.11 -4.46 -19.65
N GLU A 117 -27.26 -3.67 -18.60
CA GLU A 117 -28.25 -2.59 -18.51
C GLU A 117 -28.05 -1.52 -19.60
N MET A 118 -26.80 -1.06 -19.78
CA MET A 118 -26.49 -0.04 -20.78
C MET A 118 -26.64 -0.50 -22.25
N THR A 119 -26.48 -1.81 -22.50
CA THR A 119 -26.73 -2.36 -23.86
C THR A 119 -28.22 -2.43 -24.21
N GLY A 120 -29.08 -2.28 -23.21
CA GLY A 120 -30.55 -2.42 -23.38
C GLY A 120 -31.00 -3.87 -23.60
N CYS A 121 -30.17 -4.85 -23.36
CA CYS A 121 -30.48 -6.27 -23.47
C CYS A 121 -31.63 -6.65 -22.50
N LYS A 122 -32.55 -7.54 -22.94
CA LYS A 122 -33.69 -8.03 -22.15
C LYS A 122 -33.72 -9.56 -22.03
N LYS A 123 -32.66 -10.22 -22.46
CA LYS A 123 -32.57 -11.70 -22.46
C LYS A 123 -32.34 -12.22 -21.06
N PRO A 124 -32.72 -13.47 -20.75
CA PRO A 124 -32.42 -14.08 -19.47
C PRO A 124 -30.94 -14.07 -19.16
N ILE A 125 -30.61 -13.85 -17.87
CA ILE A 125 -29.25 -13.92 -17.36
C ILE A 125 -29.08 -15.25 -16.61
N GLU A 126 -28.01 -15.95 -16.90
CA GLU A 126 -27.49 -17.05 -16.08
C GLU A 126 -26.13 -16.66 -15.51
N ARG A 127 -25.72 -17.29 -14.41
CA ARG A 127 -24.44 -17.02 -13.73
C ARG A 127 -23.58 -18.27 -13.70
N LEU A 128 -22.38 -18.16 -14.27
CA LEU A 128 -21.29 -19.10 -14.08
C LEU A 128 -20.50 -18.67 -12.84
N TRP A 129 -20.56 -19.45 -11.76
CA TRP A 129 -19.84 -19.17 -10.52
C TRP A 129 -18.76 -20.21 -10.29
N ILE A 130 -17.51 -19.89 -10.60
CA ILE A 130 -16.35 -20.78 -10.48
C ILE A 130 -15.17 -20.06 -9.83
N SER A 131 -14.41 -20.78 -9.01
CA SER A 131 -13.23 -20.28 -8.30
C SER A 131 -11.91 -20.69 -8.97
N SER A 132 -11.94 -21.55 -9.98
CA SER A 132 -10.78 -22.01 -10.73
C SER A 132 -11.02 -21.93 -12.25
N MET A 133 -9.94 -21.74 -13.04
CA MET A 133 -9.96 -21.75 -14.50
C MET A 133 -9.51 -23.11 -15.08
N GLU A 134 -9.46 -24.14 -14.26
CA GLU A 134 -9.22 -25.49 -14.74
C GLU A 134 -10.38 -25.98 -15.63
N ASP A 135 -10.07 -26.82 -16.61
CA ASP A 135 -11.06 -27.29 -17.59
C ASP A 135 -12.21 -28.08 -16.92
N SER A 136 -11.92 -28.81 -15.83
CA SER A 136 -12.91 -29.52 -15.01
C SER A 136 -13.89 -28.55 -14.36
N ALA A 137 -13.39 -27.53 -13.65
CA ALA A 137 -14.19 -26.52 -12.96
C ALA A 137 -15.07 -25.72 -13.93
N ILE A 138 -14.54 -25.38 -15.12
CA ILE A 138 -15.34 -24.70 -16.14
C ILE A 138 -16.49 -25.60 -16.63
N ARG A 139 -16.24 -26.88 -16.89
CA ARG A 139 -17.28 -27.82 -17.36
C ARG A 139 -18.35 -28.05 -16.32
N GLU A 140 -17.97 -28.27 -15.08
CA GLU A 140 -18.90 -28.44 -13.94
C GLU A 140 -19.75 -27.18 -13.75
N GLY A 141 -19.14 -25.99 -13.68
CA GLY A 141 -19.85 -24.74 -13.56
C GLY A 141 -20.79 -24.46 -14.74
N MET A 142 -20.43 -24.83 -15.97
CA MET A 142 -21.33 -24.71 -17.12
C MET A 142 -22.53 -25.67 -17.08
N ASN A 143 -22.42 -26.78 -16.34
CA ASN A 143 -23.53 -27.69 -16.08
C ASN A 143 -24.40 -27.22 -14.90
N ASP A 144 -23.87 -26.36 -14.00
CA ASP A 144 -24.55 -25.82 -12.80
C ASP A 144 -24.78 -24.30 -12.93
N LEU A 145 -25.19 -23.82 -14.11
CA LEU A 145 -25.54 -22.43 -14.30
C LEU A 145 -26.77 -22.04 -13.46
N ARG A 146 -26.66 -20.96 -12.70
CA ARG A 146 -27.74 -20.45 -11.82
C ARG A 146 -28.46 -19.26 -12.42
N PRO A 147 -29.75 -19.06 -12.11
CA PRO A 147 -30.47 -17.86 -12.53
C PRO A 147 -29.80 -16.57 -12.06
N GLY A 148 -29.61 -15.59 -12.94
CA GLY A 148 -29.00 -14.32 -12.58
C GLY A 148 -29.72 -13.57 -11.46
N ALA A 149 -31.02 -13.76 -11.29
CA ALA A 149 -31.82 -13.15 -10.22
C ALA A 149 -31.37 -13.51 -8.80
N GLU A 150 -30.76 -14.67 -8.61
CA GLU A 150 -30.18 -15.06 -7.31
C GLU A 150 -29.06 -14.12 -6.83
N TYR A 151 -28.45 -13.37 -7.74
CA TYR A 151 -27.36 -12.45 -7.49
C TYR A 151 -27.78 -10.97 -7.49
N ASP A 152 -29.08 -10.66 -7.54
CA ASP A 152 -29.57 -9.27 -7.56
C ASP A 152 -29.20 -8.52 -6.28
N ALA A 153 -29.29 -9.14 -5.11
CA ALA A 153 -28.88 -8.53 -3.85
C ALA A 153 -27.36 -8.23 -3.80
N LEU A 154 -26.55 -9.14 -4.35
CA LEU A 154 -25.12 -8.96 -4.49
C LEU A 154 -24.78 -7.77 -5.41
N TYR A 155 -25.47 -7.65 -6.55
CA TYR A 155 -25.37 -6.51 -7.45
C TYR A 155 -25.75 -5.20 -6.77
N GLN A 156 -26.87 -5.17 -6.03
CA GLN A 156 -27.30 -3.96 -5.30
C GLN A 156 -26.27 -3.52 -4.26
N SER A 157 -25.66 -4.46 -3.55
CA SER A 157 -24.57 -4.16 -2.62
C SER A 157 -23.38 -3.49 -3.31
N ALA A 158 -22.93 -4.04 -4.46
CA ALA A 158 -21.84 -3.49 -5.25
C ALA A 158 -22.16 -2.09 -5.79
N LEU A 159 -23.38 -1.91 -6.29
CA LEU A 159 -23.90 -0.65 -6.82
C LEU A 159 -23.96 0.44 -5.73
N CYS A 160 -24.47 0.10 -4.55
CA CYS A 160 -24.51 0.98 -3.39
C CYS A 160 -23.11 1.42 -2.97
N ARG A 161 -22.16 0.49 -2.90
CA ARG A 161 -20.76 0.79 -2.61
C ARG A 161 -20.17 1.79 -3.62
N GLN A 162 -20.35 1.53 -4.91
CA GLN A 162 -19.80 2.40 -5.96
C GLN A 162 -20.40 3.81 -5.89
N LYS A 163 -21.73 3.93 -5.72
CA LYS A 163 -22.40 5.24 -5.57
C LYS A 163 -21.94 5.98 -4.32
N ALA A 164 -21.85 5.30 -3.18
CA ALA A 164 -21.41 5.89 -1.92
C ALA A 164 -19.95 6.38 -1.99
N ASP A 165 -19.03 5.56 -2.54
CA ASP A 165 -17.63 5.95 -2.74
C ASP A 165 -17.50 7.16 -3.70
N TRP A 166 -18.36 7.25 -4.75
CA TRP A 166 -18.40 8.39 -5.64
C TRP A 166 -18.92 9.65 -4.93
N LEU A 167 -20.05 9.56 -4.21
CA LEU A 167 -20.67 10.68 -3.51
C LEU A 167 -19.73 11.29 -2.47
N VAL A 168 -19.14 10.46 -1.62
CA VAL A 168 -18.20 10.94 -0.59
C VAL A 168 -16.90 11.43 -1.21
N GLY A 169 -16.37 10.70 -2.16
CA GLY A 169 -15.10 11.05 -2.81
C GLY A 169 -15.15 12.39 -3.52
N ILE A 170 -16.19 12.65 -4.32
CA ILE A 170 -16.30 13.89 -5.09
C ILE A 170 -16.58 15.10 -4.20
N ASN A 171 -17.51 14.97 -3.25
CA ASN A 171 -17.90 16.09 -2.39
C ASN A 171 -16.79 16.44 -1.39
N ALA A 172 -16.22 15.47 -0.68
CA ALA A 172 -15.13 15.74 0.26
C ALA A 172 -13.85 16.23 -0.44
N THR A 173 -13.47 15.63 -1.58
CA THR A 173 -12.33 16.11 -2.37
C THR A 173 -12.51 17.56 -2.81
N ARG A 174 -13.66 17.93 -3.36
CA ARG A 174 -13.92 19.28 -3.81
C ARG A 174 -14.00 20.26 -2.66
N LEU A 175 -14.73 19.91 -1.60
CA LEU A 175 -14.89 20.74 -0.40
C LEU A 175 -13.52 21.15 0.16
N PHE A 176 -12.70 20.19 0.55
CA PHE A 176 -11.40 20.49 1.16
C PHE A 176 -10.42 21.10 0.15
N SER A 177 -10.49 20.71 -1.13
CA SER A 177 -9.64 21.34 -2.16
C SER A 177 -9.97 22.82 -2.37
N VAL A 178 -11.24 23.20 -2.38
CA VAL A 178 -11.67 24.60 -2.53
C VAL A 178 -11.29 25.41 -1.29
N LEU A 179 -11.54 24.88 -0.10
CA LEU A 179 -11.24 25.55 1.15
C LEU A 179 -9.73 25.82 1.31
N TYR A 180 -8.89 24.86 0.98
CA TYR A 180 -7.44 24.96 1.14
C TYR A 180 -6.69 25.40 -0.12
N HIS A 181 -7.39 25.76 -1.21
CA HIS A 181 -6.82 26.21 -2.49
C HIS A 181 -5.74 25.26 -3.05
N ARG A 182 -5.91 23.95 -2.82
CA ARG A 182 -5.00 22.89 -3.26
C ARG A 182 -5.77 21.60 -3.50
N THR A 183 -5.39 20.83 -4.51
CA THR A 183 -6.02 19.51 -4.74
C THR A 183 -5.73 18.58 -3.56
N LEU A 184 -6.78 18.19 -2.85
CA LEU A 184 -6.77 17.32 -1.70
C LEU A 184 -7.70 16.13 -1.97
N ASN A 185 -7.12 15.01 -2.39
CA ASN A 185 -7.89 13.81 -2.70
C ASN A 185 -8.32 13.12 -1.39
N VAL A 186 -9.62 13.03 -1.19
CA VAL A 186 -10.24 12.39 -0.03
C VAL A 186 -10.99 11.14 -0.49
N GLY A 187 -10.92 10.07 0.29
CA GLY A 187 -11.63 8.82 -0.01
C GLY A 187 -11.73 7.93 1.20
N ARG A 188 -12.84 7.21 1.32
CA ARG A 188 -13.23 6.38 2.47
C ARG A 188 -12.15 5.41 2.98
N VAL A 189 -11.37 4.81 2.08
CA VAL A 189 -10.30 3.86 2.44
C VAL A 189 -8.92 4.54 2.37
N GLN A 190 -8.73 5.40 1.37
CA GLN A 190 -7.46 6.09 1.14
C GLN A 190 -7.08 6.99 2.32
N THR A 191 -8.04 7.75 2.84
CA THR A 191 -7.78 8.73 3.92
C THR A 191 -7.46 8.08 5.26
N PRO A 192 -8.19 7.07 5.76
CA PRO A 192 -7.81 6.34 6.97
C PRO A 192 -6.45 5.62 6.83
N THR A 193 -6.14 5.09 5.65
CA THR A 193 -4.81 4.50 5.39
C THR A 193 -3.70 5.54 5.53
N LEU A 194 -3.91 6.76 5.02
CA LEU A 194 -2.98 7.87 5.20
C LEU A 194 -2.89 8.31 6.67
N ALA A 195 -4.02 8.30 7.40
CA ALA A 195 -4.05 8.63 8.82
C ALA A 195 -3.21 7.67 9.67
N MET A 196 -3.23 6.36 9.38
CA MET A 196 -2.37 5.37 10.05
C MET A 196 -0.88 5.68 9.86
N LEU A 197 -0.49 6.06 8.62
CA LEU A 197 0.89 6.47 8.32
C LEU A 197 1.27 7.74 9.05
N ALA A 198 0.38 8.74 9.06
CA ALA A 198 0.59 10.02 9.73
C ALA A 198 0.71 9.87 11.26
N GLU A 199 -0.11 9.04 11.87
CA GLU A 199 -0.05 8.73 13.31
C GLU A 199 1.28 8.04 13.66
N ARG A 200 1.73 7.09 12.85
CA ARG A 200 3.02 6.40 13.05
C ARG A 200 4.18 7.40 12.97
N GLU A 201 4.17 8.28 11.99
CA GLU A 201 5.20 9.31 11.83
C GLU A 201 5.18 10.31 12.98
N ALA A 202 4.01 10.75 13.43
CA ALA A 202 3.87 11.61 14.60
C ALA A 202 4.44 10.97 15.88
N LYS A 203 4.17 9.68 16.11
CA LYS A 203 4.77 8.92 17.22
C LYS A 203 6.31 8.84 17.10
N THR A 204 6.82 8.71 15.89
CA THR A 204 8.27 8.69 15.64
C THR A 204 8.91 10.06 15.88
N MET A 205 8.25 11.15 15.44
CA MET A 205 8.73 12.52 15.66
C MET A 205 8.70 12.94 17.13
N MET A 206 7.70 12.48 17.89
CA MET A 206 7.56 12.79 19.31
C MET A 206 8.38 11.85 20.21
N PHE A 207 8.98 10.82 19.63
CA PHE A 207 9.74 9.84 20.41
C PHE A 207 10.98 10.46 21.05
N ARG A 208 11.14 10.21 22.34
CA ARG A 208 12.34 10.57 23.09
C ARG A 208 13.15 9.31 23.39
N LYS A 209 14.37 9.30 22.92
CA LYS A 209 15.30 8.21 23.14
C LYS A 209 15.75 8.18 24.61
N GLU A 210 15.49 7.08 25.31
CA GLU A 210 15.89 6.85 26.68
C GLU A 210 16.98 5.79 26.73
N LYS A 211 18.01 6.04 27.53
CA LYS A 211 19.09 5.10 27.80
C LYS A 211 18.69 4.16 28.93
N TYR A 212 19.05 2.91 28.82
CA TYR A 212 18.92 1.93 29.88
C TYR A 212 20.08 0.91 29.81
N HIS A 213 20.22 0.13 30.87
CA HIS A 213 21.30 -0.81 31.04
C HIS A 213 20.75 -2.19 31.38
N HIS A 214 21.50 -3.22 31.01
CA HIS A 214 21.41 -4.56 31.55
C HIS A 214 22.75 -4.97 32.09
N VAL A 215 22.75 -5.74 33.18
CA VAL A 215 23.93 -6.47 33.60
C VAL A 215 23.83 -7.89 33.04
N ARG A 216 24.83 -8.30 32.31
CA ARG A 216 24.96 -9.62 31.72
C ARG A 216 25.94 -10.47 32.55
N LEU A 217 25.49 -11.65 32.96
CA LEU A 217 26.32 -12.65 33.59
C LEU A 217 26.70 -13.72 32.58
N LYS A 218 27.96 -14.10 32.56
CA LYS A 218 28.43 -15.32 31.88
C LYS A 218 28.56 -16.43 32.91
N VAL A 219 27.73 -17.46 32.78
CA VAL A 219 27.64 -18.57 33.74
C VAL A 219 27.69 -19.88 32.94
N ASN A 220 28.72 -20.68 33.14
CA ASN A 220 28.89 -21.99 32.49
C ASN A 220 28.63 -21.99 30.97
N GLY A 221 29.04 -20.94 30.25
CA GLY A 221 28.79 -20.79 28.80
C GLY A 221 27.42 -20.22 28.45
N ALA A 222 26.51 -20.05 29.40
CA ALA A 222 25.25 -19.35 29.22
C ALA A 222 25.42 -17.84 29.48
N GLU A 223 24.64 -17.02 28.76
CA GLU A 223 24.51 -15.59 29.03
C GLU A 223 23.16 -15.32 29.71
N ALA A 224 23.21 -14.90 30.98
CA ALA A 224 22.01 -14.51 31.74
C ALA A 224 21.95 -12.98 31.88
N VAL A 225 20.78 -12.40 31.72
CA VAL A 225 20.57 -10.94 31.65
C VAL A 225 19.69 -10.49 32.79
N SER A 226 20.01 -9.35 33.42
CA SER A 226 19.20 -8.71 34.47
C SER A 226 17.94 -8.09 33.87
N GLU A 227 16.99 -7.69 34.72
CA GLU A 227 15.94 -6.76 34.31
C GLU A 227 16.50 -5.42 33.82
N LYS A 228 15.65 -4.60 33.19
CA LYS A 228 16.00 -3.28 32.70
C LYS A 228 16.35 -2.33 33.86
N ILE A 229 17.55 -1.74 33.84
CA ILE A 229 18.04 -0.78 34.83
C ILE A 229 18.17 0.59 34.18
N ILE A 230 17.55 1.61 34.75
CA ILE A 230 17.57 2.97 34.17
C ILE A 230 18.81 3.74 34.61
N SER A 231 19.17 3.66 35.90
CA SER A 231 20.32 4.38 36.47
C SER A 231 21.64 3.64 36.18
N PRO A 232 22.67 4.32 35.64
CA PRO A 232 24.00 3.72 35.47
C PRO A 232 24.65 3.36 36.81
N GLU A 233 24.38 4.15 37.89
CA GLU A 233 24.92 3.88 39.23
C GLU A 233 24.33 2.59 39.79
N ASP A 234 23.06 2.30 39.55
CA ASP A 234 22.43 1.06 40.01
C ASP A 234 22.93 -0.14 39.18
N ALA A 235 23.21 0.02 37.90
CA ALA A 235 23.84 -1.01 37.08
C ALA A 235 25.26 -1.35 37.59
N GLU A 236 26.06 -0.34 37.98
CA GLU A 236 27.37 -0.56 38.57
C GLU A 236 27.30 -1.26 39.94
N LYS A 237 26.28 -0.93 40.79
CA LYS A 237 26.08 -1.64 42.07
C LYS A 237 25.75 -3.12 41.84
N VAL A 238 24.83 -3.41 40.90
CA VAL A 238 24.47 -4.78 40.54
C VAL A 238 25.68 -5.55 40.01
N LYS A 239 26.46 -4.96 39.10
CA LYS A 239 27.70 -5.56 38.60
C LYS A 239 28.70 -5.83 39.72
N ALA A 240 28.94 -4.84 40.58
CA ALA A 240 29.89 -4.97 41.68
C ALA A 240 29.46 -6.06 42.68
N ALA A 241 28.16 -6.19 42.93
CA ALA A 241 27.63 -7.23 43.80
C ALA A 241 27.81 -8.65 43.25
N CYS A 242 27.94 -8.78 41.91
CA CYS A 242 28.05 -10.07 41.22
C CYS A 242 29.48 -10.41 40.78
N THR A 243 30.38 -9.44 40.72
CA THR A 243 31.78 -9.66 40.28
C THR A 243 32.52 -10.60 41.24
N ASP A 244 33.18 -11.61 40.68
CA ASP A 244 33.95 -12.64 41.41
C ASP A 244 33.13 -13.40 42.47
N ARG A 245 31.85 -13.51 42.26
CA ARG A 245 30.91 -14.27 43.10
C ARG A 245 30.37 -15.50 42.37
N SER A 246 29.82 -16.43 43.14
CA SER A 246 29.10 -17.58 42.61
C SER A 246 27.66 -17.19 42.27
N ALA A 247 27.12 -17.76 41.20
CA ALA A 247 25.71 -17.70 40.86
C ALA A 247 25.02 -19.03 41.12
N VAL A 248 23.86 -18.99 41.74
CA VAL A 248 23.03 -20.19 41.96
C VAL A 248 21.94 -20.26 40.93
N CYS A 249 21.79 -21.38 40.23
CA CYS A 249 20.68 -21.66 39.36
C CYS A 249 19.43 -21.98 40.20
N VAL A 250 18.52 -21.02 40.39
CA VAL A 250 17.36 -21.18 41.26
C VAL A 250 16.17 -21.85 40.58
N SER A 251 16.12 -21.84 39.24
CA SER A 251 15.11 -22.58 38.50
C SER A 251 15.49 -22.84 37.05
N VAL A 252 15.08 -23.97 36.51
CA VAL A 252 15.23 -24.33 35.09
C VAL A 252 13.85 -24.78 34.57
N LYS A 253 13.18 -23.91 33.84
CA LYS A 253 11.90 -24.21 33.18
C LYS A 253 12.16 -24.71 31.77
N ARG A 254 11.67 -25.92 31.46
CA ARG A 254 11.69 -26.49 30.12
C ARG A 254 10.26 -26.61 29.63
N GLU A 255 9.96 -26.01 28.48
CA GLU A 255 8.64 -26.05 27.89
C GLU A 255 8.74 -26.51 26.45
N GLN A 256 8.13 -27.64 26.13
CA GLN A 256 7.99 -28.09 24.75
C GLN A 256 6.91 -27.26 24.04
N LYS A 257 7.29 -26.72 22.89
CA LYS A 257 6.39 -25.91 22.05
C LYS A 257 6.26 -26.51 20.67
N LYS A 258 5.02 -26.41 20.16
CA LYS A 258 4.65 -26.86 18.83
C LYS A 258 4.16 -25.67 18.04
N GLU A 259 4.87 -25.33 16.95
CA GLU A 259 4.45 -24.31 16.03
C GLU A 259 3.81 -24.95 14.80
N GLN A 260 2.53 -24.66 14.59
CA GLN A 260 1.78 -25.19 13.47
C GLN A 260 2.32 -24.70 12.13
N PRO A 261 2.19 -25.49 11.06
CA PRO A 261 2.47 -25.05 9.70
C PRO A 261 1.74 -23.74 9.35
N PRO A 262 2.36 -22.87 8.55
CA PRO A 262 1.69 -21.66 8.08
C PRO A 262 0.54 -22.04 7.15
N LYS A 263 -0.58 -21.30 7.23
CA LYS A 263 -1.68 -21.45 6.28
C LYS A 263 -1.24 -21.07 4.86
N LEU A 264 -1.97 -21.52 3.86
CA LEU A 264 -1.78 -21.11 2.47
C LEU A 264 -1.88 -19.58 2.29
N TYR A 265 -1.55 -19.08 1.12
CA TYR A 265 -1.65 -17.66 0.82
C TYR A 265 -3.05 -17.24 0.38
N ASP A 266 -3.57 -16.19 1.01
CA ASP A 266 -4.43 -15.21 0.37
C ASP A 266 -3.56 -14.13 -0.32
N LEU A 267 -4.18 -13.21 -1.05
CA LEU A 267 -3.43 -12.14 -1.74
C LEU A 267 -2.67 -11.24 -0.76
N THR A 268 -3.27 -10.88 0.37
CA THR A 268 -2.64 -9.96 1.33
C THR A 268 -1.40 -10.58 1.95
N THR A 269 -1.47 -11.81 2.40
CA THR A 269 -0.31 -12.50 2.99
C THR A 269 0.79 -12.77 1.98
N LEU A 270 0.43 -13.07 0.72
CA LEU A 270 1.40 -13.19 -0.38
C LEU A 270 2.13 -11.85 -0.63
N GLN A 271 1.39 -10.74 -0.72
CA GLN A 271 1.97 -9.41 -0.90
C GLN A 271 2.89 -9.02 0.26
N ARG A 272 2.48 -9.30 1.50
CA ARG A 272 3.26 -9.03 2.69
C ARG A 272 4.59 -9.78 2.69
N GLU A 273 4.55 -11.06 2.40
CA GLU A 273 5.76 -11.89 2.42
C GLU A 273 6.68 -11.59 1.24
N ALA A 274 6.14 -11.35 0.05
CA ALA A 274 6.91 -10.91 -1.11
C ALA A 274 7.60 -9.55 -0.87
N ASN A 275 6.95 -8.62 -0.16
CA ASN A 275 7.58 -7.36 0.26
C ASN A 275 8.71 -7.59 1.27
N ARG A 276 8.49 -8.46 2.26
CA ARG A 276 9.48 -8.77 3.30
C ARG A 276 10.73 -9.42 2.69
N ILE A 277 10.56 -10.43 1.84
CA ILE A 277 11.66 -11.22 1.28
C ILE A 277 12.33 -10.49 0.10
N PHE A 278 11.55 -10.11 -0.91
CA PHE A 278 12.08 -9.57 -2.18
C PHE A 278 12.02 -8.04 -2.29
N GLY A 279 11.33 -7.36 -1.38
CA GLY A 279 11.09 -5.91 -1.47
C GLY A 279 10.09 -5.52 -2.56
N TYR A 280 9.30 -6.46 -3.09
CA TYR A 280 8.28 -6.16 -4.09
C TYR A 280 7.16 -5.32 -3.48
N THR A 281 6.65 -4.36 -4.25
CA THR A 281 5.45 -3.64 -3.84
C THR A 281 4.22 -4.56 -3.93
N ALA A 282 3.16 -4.23 -3.21
CA ALA A 282 1.90 -4.96 -3.28
C ALA A 282 1.35 -5.02 -4.71
N LYS A 283 1.54 -3.92 -5.48
CA LYS A 283 1.16 -3.86 -6.89
C LYS A 283 2.01 -4.81 -7.73
N GLN A 284 3.33 -4.79 -7.61
CA GLN A 284 4.22 -5.71 -8.35
C GLN A 284 3.87 -7.17 -8.06
N THR A 285 3.62 -7.50 -6.79
CA THR A 285 3.23 -8.86 -6.39
C THR A 285 1.92 -9.28 -7.06
N LEU A 286 0.92 -8.39 -7.07
CA LEU A 286 -0.36 -8.65 -7.75
C LEU A 286 -0.17 -8.82 -9.26
N ASP A 287 0.63 -7.96 -9.90
CA ASP A 287 0.90 -8.03 -11.34
C ASP A 287 1.59 -9.36 -11.72
N TYR A 288 2.56 -9.81 -10.92
CA TYR A 288 3.23 -11.10 -11.13
C TYR A 288 2.28 -12.30 -10.89
N ALA A 289 1.49 -12.25 -9.81
CA ALA A 289 0.51 -13.30 -9.52
C ALA A 289 -0.56 -13.39 -10.62
N GLN A 290 -1.02 -12.26 -11.13
CA GLN A 290 -1.97 -12.18 -12.23
C GLN A 290 -1.37 -12.77 -13.53
N SER A 291 -0.10 -12.45 -13.85
CA SER A 291 0.59 -13.02 -15.00
C SER A 291 0.75 -14.55 -14.88
N LEU A 292 1.09 -15.04 -13.70
CA LEU A 292 1.21 -16.49 -13.44
C LEU A 292 -0.15 -17.21 -13.53
N TYR A 293 -1.22 -16.58 -13.08
CA TYR A 293 -2.58 -17.07 -13.25
C TYR A 293 -2.98 -17.16 -14.72
N GLU A 294 -2.69 -16.13 -15.52
CA GLU A 294 -2.97 -16.11 -16.96
C GLU A 294 -2.14 -17.16 -17.74
N LYS A 295 -0.96 -17.50 -17.23
CA LYS A 295 -0.14 -18.63 -17.69
C LYS A 295 -0.62 -19.99 -17.16
N LYS A 296 -1.70 -20.00 -16.39
CA LYS A 296 -2.26 -21.19 -15.72
C LYS A 296 -1.30 -21.85 -14.71
N LEU A 297 -0.30 -21.14 -14.20
CA LEU A 297 0.66 -21.66 -13.22
C LEU A 297 0.22 -21.48 -11.78
N LEU A 298 -0.63 -20.50 -11.49
CA LEU A 298 -1.26 -20.27 -10.18
C LEU A 298 -2.77 -20.26 -10.30
N THR A 299 -3.44 -20.55 -9.19
CA THR A 299 -4.89 -20.32 -9.04
C THR A 299 -5.20 -18.83 -8.94
N TYR A 300 -6.48 -18.43 -8.90
CA TYR A 300 -6.90 -17.04 -8.94
C TYR A 300 -6.31 -16.23 -7.78
N PRO A 301 -5.58 -15.12 -8.06
CA PRO A 301 -4.80 -14.46 -7.02
C PRO A 301 -5.60 -13.50 -6.12
N ARG A 302 -6.80 -13.07 -6.52
CA ARG A 302 -7.59 -12.09 -5.75
C ARG A 302 -8.53 -12.76 -4.76
N THR A 303 -7.98 -13.57 -3.87
CA THR A 303 -8.71 -14.30 -2.84
C THR A 303 -8.35 -13.77 -1.45
N ASP A 304 -9.29 -13.90 -0.52
CA ASP A 304 -9.13 -13.67 0.91
C ASP A 304 -9.08 -14.98 1.71
N SER A 305 -9.29 -16.12 1.05
CA SER A 305 -9.18 -17.42 1.68
C SER A 305 -7.73 -17.92 1.78
N ARG A 306 -7.45 -18.63 2.85
CA ARG A 306 -6.18 -19.30 3.15
C ARG A 306 -6.34 -20.81 3.24
N TYR A 307 -7.45 -21.33 2.69
CA TYR A 307 -7.81 -22.73 2.68
C TYR A 307 -8.27 -23.19 1.30
N LEU A 308 -8.28 -24.49 1.11
CA LEU A 308 -8.85 -25.18 -0.05
C LEU A 308 -10.21 -25.76 0.32
N THR A 309 -11.03 -26.03 -0.67
CA THR A 309 -12.26 -26.81 -0.52
C THR A 309 -11.98 -28.31 -0.52
N SER A 310 -12.90 -29.10 0.01
CA SER A 310 -12.75 -30.56 0.15
C SER A 310 -12.57 -31.28 -1.18
N ASP A 311 -13.20 -30.81 -2.26
CA ASP A 311 -13.05 -31.31 -3.64
C ASP A 311 -11.65 -31.11 -4.22
N MET A 312 -10.90 -30.13 -3.69
CA MET A 312 -9.51 -29.85 -4.11
C MET A 312 -8.46 -30.75 -3.44
N ALA A 313 -8.82 -31.60 -2.48
CA ALA A 313 -7.83 -32.36 -1.70
C ALA A 313 -6.95 -33.29 -2.54
N GLU A 314 -7.53 -33.98 -3.52
CA GLU A 314 -6.79 -34.87 -4.42
C GLU A 314 -5.86 -34.08 -5.36
N THR A 315 -6.38 -33.03 -5.97
CA THR A 315 -5.59 -32.10 -6.81
C THR A 315 -4.44 -31.50 -6.02
N ALA A 316 -4.68 -31.04 -4.78
CA ALA A 316 -3.65 -30.48 -3.92
C ALA A 316 -2.53 -31.49 -3.64
N SER A 317 -2.85 -32.75 -3.36
CA SER A 317 -1.86 -33.81 -3.16
C SER A 317 -0.96 -33.98 -4.39
N CYS A 318 -1.53 -33.99 -5.59
CA CYS A 318 -0.77 -34.06 -6.84
C CYS A 318 0.14 -32.82 -7.01
N VAL A 319 -0.38 -31.64 -6.79
CA VAL A 319 0.37 -30.37 -6.95
C VAL A 319 1.51 -30.26 -5.93
N ILE A 320 1.33 -30.76 -4.69
CA ILE A 320 2.41 -30.84 -3.70
C ILE A 320 3.58 -31.68 -4.22
N HIS A 321 3.29 -32.84 -4.78
CA HIS A 321 4.33 -33.70 -5.35
C HIS A 321 5.04 -33.06 -6.56
N LEU A 322 4.34 -32.26 -7.36
CA LEU A 322 4.95 -31.49 -8.44
C LEU A 322 5.82 -30.36 -7.89
N ALA A 323 5.34 -29.60 -6.94
CA ALA A 323 6.08 -28.51 -6.31
C ALA A 323 7.37 -28.99 -5.63
N ALA A 324 7.33 -30.16 -4.98
CA ALA A 324 8.51 -30.77 -4.35
C ALA A 324 9.62 -31.14 -5.34
N LYS A 325 9.30 -31.32 -6.64
CA LYS A 325 10.30 -31.57 -7.68
C LYS A 325 10.94 -30.31 -8.25
N VAL A 326 10.37 -29.14 -7.96
CA VAL A 326 10.89 -27.86 -8.46
C VAL A 326 12.10 -27.44 -7.60
N PRO A 327 13.30 -27.17 -8.20
CA PRO A 327 14.41 -26.62 -7.44
C PRO A 327 14.05 -25.28 -6.77
N PRO A 328 14.43 -25.05 -5.48
CA PRO A 328 15.37 -25.84 -4.66
C PRO A 328 14.73 -26.95 -3.82
N PHE A 329 13.42 -27.20 -3.93
CA PHE A 329 12.67 -28.11 -3.05
C PHE A 329 12.96 -29.61 -3.32
N ASP A 330 13.56 -29.94 -4.48
CA ASP A 330 14.09 -31.25 -4.79
C ASP A 330 15.17 -31.76 -3.81
N LYS A 331 15.64 -30.86 -2.94
CA LYS A 331 16.62 -31.15 -1.86
C LYS A 331 15.97 -31.34 -0.49
N CYS A 332 14.66 -31.14 -0.37
CA CYS A 332 13.96 -31.39 0.88
C CYS A 332 13.90 -32.86 1.21
N SER A 333 13.95 -33.18 2.52
CA SER A 333 13.65 -34.52 2.98
C SER A 333 12.27 -34.94 2.50
N SER A 334 12.10 -36.23 2.13
CA SER A 334 10.78 -36.74 1.79
C SER A 334 9.87 -36.71 3.02
N PHE A 335 8.70 -36.10 2.89
CA PHE A 335 7.67 -36.06 3.92
C PHE A 335 6.32 -36.52 3.37
N TYR A 336 5.44 -36.94 4.26
CA TYR A 336 4.07 -37.29 3.89
C TYR A 336 3.19 -36.02 3.99
N PRO A 337 2.55 -35.60 2.87
CA PRO A 337 1.76 -34.37 2.88
C PRO A 337 0.50 -34.51 3.74
N LEU A 338 0.31 -33.58 4.69
CA LEU A 338 -0.90 -33.50 5.54
C LEU A 338 -1.91 -32.54 4.89
N VAL A 339 -2.59 -33.00 3.83
CA VAL A 339 -3.49 -32.17 3.01
C VAL A 339 -4.69 -31.66 3.83
N GLU A 340 -5.14 -32.44 4.81
CA GLU A 340 -6.23 -32.09 5.71
C GLU A 340 -6.01 -30.80 6.50
N LEU A 341 -4.77 -30.38 6.72
CA LEU A 341 -4.43 -29.11 7.40
C LEU A 341 -4.80 -27.88 6.57
N MET A 342 -4.95 -28.04 5.25
CA MET A 342 -5.19 -26.97 4.30
C MET A 342 -6.64 -26.90 3.82
N VAL A 343 -7.50 -27.86 4.19
CA VAL A 343 -8.88 -27.97 3.71
C VAL A 343 -9.86 -27.47 4.75
N SER A 344 -10.74 -26.56 4.34
CA SER A 344 -11.86 -26.07 5.18
C SER A 344 -12.92 -25.38 4.32
N ASP A 345 -14.00 -26.09 3.99
CA ASP A 345 -15.09 -25.56 3.17
C ASP A 345 -15.75 -24.30 3.77
N LYS A 346 -15.84 -24.23 5.09
CA LYS A 346 -16.42 -23.08 5.81
C LYS A 346 -15.58 -21.79 5.73
N ASP A 347 -14.29 -21.92 5.50
CA ASP A 347 -13.32 -20.80 5.44
C ASP A 347 -12.99 -20.40 4.00
N VAL A 348 -13.67 -20.98 3.00
CA VAL A 348 -13.62 -20.60 1.59
C VAL A 348 -14.94 -19.92 1.24
N THR A 349 -14.86 -18.67 0.77
CA THR A 349 -16.04 -17.89 0.34
C THR A 349 -16.20 -17.95 -1.17
N ASP A 350 -15.60 -17.01 -1.89
CA ASP A 350 -15.72 -16.91 -3.35
C ASP A 350 -14.62 -17.71 -4.07
N HIS A 351 -13.40 -17.71 -3.52
CA HIS A 351 -12.23 -18.39 -4.09
C HIS A 351 -11.40 -19.04 -2.99
N HIS A 352 -10.83 -20.20 -3.30
CA HIS A 352 -9.85 -20.85 -2.43
C HIS A 352 -8.48 -20.16 -2.44
N ALA A 353 -7.55 -20.60 -1.60
CA ALA A 353 -6.20 -20.05 -1.47
C ALA A 353 -5.39 -20.12 -2.78
N ILE A 354 -4.34 -19.31 -2.85
CA ILE A 354 -3.40 -19.27 -3.97
C ILE A 354 -2.44 -20.46 -3.87
N ILE A 355 -2.49 -21.36 -4.85
CA ILE A 355 -1.58 -22.50 -4.98
C ILE A 355 -1.08 -22.65 -6.43
N PRO A 356 0.01 -23.38 -6.68
CA PRO A 356 0.37 -23.80 -8.03
C PRO A 356 -0.70 -24.71 -8.64
N THR A 357 -0.67 -24.90 -9.95
CA THR A 357 -1.60 -25.79 -10.67
C THR A 357 -0.89 -27.01 -11.23
N MET A 358 -1.64 -27.93 -11.82
CA MET A 358 -1.12 -29.11 -12.52
C MET A 358 -0.26 -28.75 -13.74
N GLU A 359 -0.41 -27.55 -14.33
CA GLU A 359 0.44 -27.09 -15.45
C GLU A 359 1.91 -26.91 -15.04
N THR A 360 2.23 -26.91 -13.75
CA THR A 360 3.61 -26.92 -13.22
C THR A 360 4.44 -28.09 -13.80
N GLU A 361 3.81 -29.24 -14.08
CA GLU A 361 4.49 -30.41 -14.66
C GLU A 361 5.11 -30.13 -16.03
N LYS A 362 4.46 -29.29 -16.84
CA LYS A 362 4.84 -29.00 -18.23
C LYS A 362 5.65 -27.71 -18.37
N ALA A 363 5.68 -26.89 -17.34
CA ALA A 363 6.24 -25.55 -17.39
C ALA A 363 7.76 -25.52 -17.15
N ASP A 364 8.48 -24.79 -17.97
CA ASP A 364 9.87 -24.44 -17.69
C ASP A 364 9.90 -23.22 -16.74
N ILE A 365 9.96 -23.49 -15.44
CA ILE A 365 10.01 -22.47 -14.41
C ILE A 365 11.27 -21.60 -14.52
N SER A 366 12.38 -22.15 -15.07
CA SER A 366 13.63 -21.40 -15.22
C SER A 366 13.54 -20.29 -16.28
N ALA A 367 12.65 -20.46 -17.27
CA ALA A 367 12.41 -19.49 -18.33
C ALA A 367 11.51 -18.31 -17.91
N LEU A 368 10.87 -18.38 -16.74
CA LEU A 368 10.04 -17.28 -16.23
C LEU A 368 10.89 -16.04 -15.94
N PRO A 369 10.33 -14.81 -16.15
CA PRO A 369 10.91 -13.59 -15.66
C PRO A 369 11.23 -13.67 -14.17
N VAL A 370 12.33 -13.05 -13.72
CA VAL A 370 12.84 -13.19 -12.34
C VAL A 370 11.77 -12.91 -11.28
N GLY A 371 10.96 -11.84 -11.45
CA GLY A 371 9.90 -11.51 -10.49
C GLY A 371 8.81 -12.56 -10.40
N GLU A 372 8.37 -13.08 -11.54
CA GLU A 372 7.36 -14.14 -11.59
C GLU A 372 7.91 -15.46 -11.03
N ARG A 373 9.14 -15.82 -11.39
CA ARG A 373 9.80 -17.02 -10.87
C ARG A 373 9.94 -16.98 -9.37
N ASN A 374 10.41 -15.86 -8.81
CA ASN A 374 10.55 -15.69 -7.36
C ASN A 374 9.21 -15.83 -6.65
N LEU A 375 8.16 -15.24 -7.22
CA LEU A 375 6.81 -15.32 -6.64
C LEU A 375 6.25 -16.75 -6.74
N PHE A 376 6.45 -17.43 -7.86
CA PHE A 376 6.03 -18.81 -8.05
C PHE A 376 6.70 -19.74 -7.03
N LEU A 377 8.03 -19.61 -6.86
CA LEU A 377 8.78 -20.39 -5.86
C LEU A 377 8.33 -20.08 -4.43
N LEU A 378 7.97 -18.83 -4.12
CA LEU A 378 7.42 -18.47 -2.82
C LEU A 378 6.08 -19.17 -2.57
N VAL A 379 5.21 -19.26 -3.57
CA VAL A 379 3.93 -19.98 -3.46
C VAL A 379 4.15 -21.49 -3.32
N CYS A 380 5.09 -22.07 -4.08
CA CYS A 380 5.49 -23.48 -3.89
C CYS A 380 6.01 -23.75 -2.47
N CYS A 381 6.90 -22.89 -1.97
CA CYS A 381 7.40 -22.98 -0.60
C CYS A 381 6.27 -23.01 0.42
N ARG A 382 5.31 -22.08 0.27
CA ARG A 382 4.16 -22.00 1.18
C ARG A 382 3.27 -23.24 1.12
N LEU A 383 3.01 -23.78 -0.05
CA LEU A 383 2.22 -25.01 -0.23
C LEU A 383 2.88 -26.19 0.48
N LEU A 384 4.20 -26.36 0.26
CA LEU A 384 4.98 -27.43 0.90
C LEU A 384 5.03 -27.26 2.42
N CYS A 385 5.29 -26.05 2.92
CA CYS A 385 5.27 -25.76 4.35
C CYS A 385 3.90 -26.03 4.97
N ALA A 386 2.81 -25.63 4.31
CA ALA A 386 1.45 -25.78 4.82
C ALA A 386 1.01 -27.26 4.94
N SER A 387 1.61 -28.13 4.13
CA SER A 387 1.35 -29.57 4.12
C SER A 387 2.32 -30.40 4.97
N ALA A 388 3.32 -29.76 5.59
CA ALA A 388 4.33 -30.46 6.37
C ALA A 388 3.95 -30.56 7.86
N GLU A 389 4.74 -31.34 8.60
CA GLU A 389 4.56 -31.46 10.03
C GLU A 389 4.91 -30.18 10.78
N PRO A 390 4.34 -29.97 11.96
CA PRO A 390 4.68 -28.85 12.82
C PRO A 390 6.17 -28.82 13.23
N PHE A 391 6.66 -27.62 13.47
CA PHE A 391 7.96 -27.40 14.07
C PHE A 391 7.89 -27.61 15.58
N HIS A 392 8.73 -28.51 16.12
CA HIS A 392 8.79 -28.84 17.53
C HIS A 392 10.10 -28.36 18.12
N TYR A 393 10.04 -27.64 19.23
CA TYR A 393 11.19 -27.18 19.95
C TYR A 393 10.93 -27.06 21.46
N GLU A 394 11.99 -27.09 22.22
CA GLU A 394 11.96 -26.85 23.65
C GLU A 394 12.53 -25.46 23.93
N THR A 395 11.81 -24.64 24.71
CA THR A 395 12.37 -23.41 25.28
C THR A 395 12.89 -23.70 26.67
N VAL A 396 14.14 -23.32 26.94
CA VAL A 396 14.75 -23.41 28.25
C VAL A 396 14.90 -22.02 28.83
N THR A 397 14.36 -21.78 30.00
CA THR A 397 14.53 -20.53 30.76
C THR A 397 15.16 -20.86 32.09
N ALA A 398 16.42 -20.48 32.26
CA ALA A 398 17.15 -20.64 33.51
C ALA A 398 17.21 -19.30 34.25
N THR A 399 16.91 -19.33 35.54
CA THR A 399 16.98 -18.17 36.43
C THR A 399 18.12 -18.37 37.40
N PHE A 400 18.98 -17.35 37.49
CA PHE A 400 20.16 -17.36 38.39
C PHE A 400 20.01 -16.26 39.45
N GLU A 401 20.46 -16.55 40.66
CA GLU A 401 20.69 -15.55 41.70
C GLU A 401 22.16 -15.34 41.89
N CYS A 402 22.61 -14.08 41.83
CA CYS A 402 24.01 -13.70 42.12
C CYS A 402 24.01 -12.33 42.82
N GLY A 403 24.74 -12.24 43.95
CA GLY A 403 24.87 -11.01 44.73
C GLY A 403 23.54 -10.41 45.20
N GLY A 404 22.48 -11.22 45.37
CA GLY A 404 21.14 -10.78 45.74
C GLY A 404 20.30 -10.24 44.57
N HIS A 405 20.76 -10.41 43.31
CA HIS A 405 20.03 -10.00 42.08
C HIS A 405 19.73 -11.22 41.22
N THR A 406 18.61 -11.08 40.44
CA THR A 406 18.12 -12.15 39.58
C THR A 406 18.48 -11.89 38.11
N PHE A 407 18.90 -12.97 37.42
CA PHE A 407 19.29 -12.96 36.01
C PHE A 407 18.61 -14.10 35.28
N THR A 408 18.24 -13.88 34.00
CA THR A 408 17.53 -14.88 33.19
C THR A 408 18.31 -15.19 31.93
N ALA A 409 18.58 -16.47 31.69
CA ALA A 409 19.08 -16.99 30.42
C ALA A 409 17.97 -17.70 29.68
N LYS A 410 17.88 -17.50 28.37
CA LYS A 410 16.90 -18.14 27.50
C LYS A 410 17.60 -18.87 26.37
N GLY A 411 17.18 -20.11 26.13
CA GLY A 411 17.65 -20.94 25.03
C GLY A 411 16.51 -21.64 24.31
N LYS A 412 16.84 -22.19 23.15
CA LYS A 412 15.90 -22.92 22.31
C LYS A 412 16.61 -24.14 21.73
N HIS A 413 16.06 -25.33 22.02
CA HIS A 413 16.56 -26.59 21.47
C HIS A 413 15.54 -27.13 20.45
N ILE A 414 15.98 -27.39 19.22
CA ILE A 414 15.12 -27.90 18.16
C ILE A 414 14.98 -29.40 18.30
N LEU A 415 13.73 -29.88 18.44
CA LEU A 415 13.39 -31.29 18.53
C LEU A 415 13.06 -31.88 17.15
N SER A 416 12.35 -31.14 16.31
CA SER A 416 12.04 -31.51 14.93
C SER A 416 11.85 -30.25 14.09
N GLU A 417 12.54 -30.15 12.97
CA GLU A 417 12.46 -28.97 12.08
C GLU A 417 11.09 -28.83 11.40
N GLY A 418 10.39 -29.92 11.12
CA GLY A 418 9.11 -29.90 10.46
C GLY A 418 9.09 -28.98 9.23
N TRP A 419 8.05 -28.14 9.09
CA TRP A 419 7.89 -27.24 7.95
C TRP A 419 9.04 -26.20 7.82
N ARG A 420 9.77 -25.90 8.88
CA ARG A 420 10.87 -24.93 8.85
C ARG A 420 12.09 -25.39 8.04
N GLU A 421 12.30 -26.70 7.87
CA GLU A 421 13.32 -27.23 6.96
C GLU A 421 13.11 -26.73 5.53
N ILE A 422 11.86 -26.79 5.05
CA ILE A 422 11.47 -26.35 3.70
C ILE A 422 11.71 -24.84 3.53
N GLU A 423 11.28 -24.05 4.51
CA GLU A 423 11.50 -22.61 4.50
C GLU A 423 12.99 -22.26 4.50
N ARG A 424 13.80 -22.95 5.29
CA ARG A 424 15.27 -22.77 5.38
C ARG A 424 15.94 -23.08 4.04
N ILE A 425 15.54 -24.17 3.37
CA ILE A 425 16.06 -24.53 2.04
C ILE A 425 15.72 -23.44 1.03
N PHE A 426 14.48 -22.96 1.01
CA PHE A 426 14.07 -21.86 0.14
C PHE A 426 14.88 -20.59 0.41
N ARG A 427 14.97 -20.13 1.66
CA ARG A 427 15.73 -18.94 2.05
C ARG A 427 17.21 -19.05 1.71
N SER A 428 17.80 -20.23 1.89
CA SER A 428 19.21 -20.49 1.54
C SER A 428 19.50 -20.42 0.04
N SER A 429 18.48 -20.58 -0.80
CA SER A 429 18.60 -20.46 -2.26
C SER A 429 18.54 -19.02 -2.77
N LEU A 430 18.15 -18.06 -1.91
CA LEU A 430 18.08 -16.65 -2.28
C LEU A 430 19.48 -16.02 -2.27
N LYS A 431 19.72 -15.07 -3.20
CA LYS A 431 21.03 -14.38 -3.32
C LYS A 431 21.36 -13.50 -2.12
N ASP A 432 20.37 -12.78 -1.59
CA ASP A 432 20.49 -11.99 -0.39
C ASP A 432 19.88 -12.79 0.76
N LYS A 433 20.72 -13.49 1.51
CA LYS A 433 20.27 -14.28 2.66
C LYS A 433 19.71 -13.32 3.72
N PRO A 434 18.41 -13.40 4.05
CA PRO A 434 17.94 -12.75 5.27
C PRO A 434 18.68 -13.36 6.46
N GLU A 435 19.09 -12.53 7.40
CA GLU A 435 19.65 -13.03 8.68
C GLU A 435 18.63 -13.96 9.31
N ASP A 436 19.07 -15.16 9.72
CA ASP A 436 18.24 -16.10 10.47
C ASP A 436 17.95 -15.47 11.84
N GLU A 437 16.80 -14.88 12.02
CA GLU A 437 16.35 -14.31 13.29
C GLU A 437 16.06 -15.39 14.37
N ASP A 438 16.11 -16.66 14.03
CA ASP A 438 15.68 -17.78 14.87
C ASP A 438 16.83 -18.53 15.62
N GLY A 439 18.04 -18.04 15.55
CA GLY A 439 19.18 -18.61 16.28
C GLY A 439 19.13 -18.35 17.78
N GLY A 440 18.14 -18.87 18.47
CA GLY A 440 18.23 -18.98 19.93
C GLY A 440 19.46 -19.82 20.29
N ALA A 441 20.39 -19.27 21.09
CA ALA A 441 21.55 -19.99 21.53
C ALA A 441 21.10 -21.27 22.27
N ASP A 442 21.73 -22.41 21.92
CA ASP A 442 21.59 -23.61 22.74
C ASP A 442 22.19 -23.30 24.10
N LEU A 443 21.40 -23.45 25.16
CA LEU A 443 21.96 -23.35 26.51
C LEU A 443 22.70 -24.65 26.86
N PRO A 444 23.82 -24.57 27.58
CA PRO A 444 24.43 -25.74 28.14
C PRO A 444 23.52 -26.46 29.12
N GLU A 445 23.85 -27.65 29.50
CA GLU A 445 23.10 -28.37 30.52
C GLU A 445 23.19 -27.63 31.86
N LEU A 446 22.06 -27.18 32.37
CA LEU A 446 21.93 -26.42 33.62
C LEU A 446 21.01 -27.20 34.56
N MET A 447 21.41 -27.29 35.83
CA MET A 447 20.64 -27.96 36.86
C MET A 447 20.19 -26.99 37.94
N GLU A 448 18.94 -27.13 38.39
CA GLU A 448 18.37 -26.36 39.48
C GLU A 448 19.08 -26.69 40.80
N GLY A 449 19.41 -25.68 41.56
CA GLY A 449 20.19 -25.79 42.82
C GLY A 449 21.70 -25.79 42.63
N GLU A 450 22.24 -25.90 41.43
CA GLU A 450 23.66 -25.91 41.17
C GLU A 450 24.26 -24.51 41.31
N THR A 451 25.45 -24.47 41.89
CA THR A 451 26.23 -23.23 42.10
C THR A 451 27.38 -23.19 41.10
N TYR A 452 27.50 -22.07 40.41
CA TYR A 452 28.54 -21.83 39.42
C TYR A 452 29.50 -20.74 39.93
N ASP A 453 30.75 -21.09 40.09
CA ASP A 453 31.80 -20.19 40.55
C ASP A 453 32.40 -19.36 39.40
N ASN A 454 33.10 -18.27 39.75
CA ASN A 454 33.83 -17.41 38.81
C ASN A 454 32.94 -16.76 37.72
N VAL A 455 31.81 -16.27 38.11
CA VAL A 455 30.89 -15.58 37.22
C VAL A 455 31.46 -14.21 36.82
N SER A 456 31.47 -13.90 35.52
CA SER A 456 31.81 -12.56 35.05
C SER A 456 30.58 -11.74 34.82
N ALA A 457 30.58 -10.48 35.31
CA ALA A 457 29.50 -9.54 35.17
C ALA A 457 29.89 -8.36 34.25
N GLU A 458 29.10 -8.07 33.24
CA GLU A 458 29.33 -6.99 32.27
C GLU A 458 28.09 -6.11 32.12
N ILE A 459 28.27 -4.78 32.06
CA ILE A 459 27.16 -3.87 31.78
C ILE A 459 27.04 -3.66 30.28
N THR A 460 25.85 -3.81 29.77
CA THR A 460 25.51 -3.49 28.38
C THR A 460 24.58 -2.29 28.33
N GLU A 461 24.90 -1.33 27.46
CA GLU A 461 24.11 -0.12 27.26
C GLU A 461 23.13 -0.30 26.10
N HIS A 462 21.90 0.08 26.34
CA HIS A 462 20.83 0.01 25.37
C HIS A 462 20.06 1.33 25.29
N TYR A 463 19.32 1.49 24.21
CA TYR A 463 18.45 2.64 24.01
C TYR A 463 17.08 2.20 23.52
N THR A 464 16.03 2.84 24.02
CA THR A 464 14.71 2.68 23.43
C THR A 464 14.73 3.11 21.96
N GLN A 465 13.94 2.44 21.12
CA GLN A 465 13.87 2.72 19.70
C GLN A 465 12.51 3.31 19.34
N PRO A 466 12.43 4.27 18.41
CA PRO A 466 11.16 4.76 17.93
C PRO A 466 10.39 3.65 17.20
N PRO A 467 9.06 3.77 17.08
CA PRO A 467 8.31 2.86 16.23
C PRO A 467 8.89 2.85 14.81
N LYS A 468 9.13 1.66 14.26
CA LYS A 468 9.62 1.54 12.88
C LYS A 468 8.58 2.11 11.91
N PRO A 469 9.00 2.85 10.86
CA PRO A 469 8.10 3.27 9.79
C PRO A 469 7.37 2.09 9.18
N PHE A 470 6.20 2.33 8.61
CA PHE A 470 5.50 1.28 7.88
C PHE A 470 6.25 0.89 6.61
N THR A 471 6.34 -0.40 6.36
CA THR A 471 6.61 -0.99 5.04
C THR A 471 5.28 -1.39 4.40
N GLU A 472 5.27 -1.81 3.14
CA GLU A 472 4.03 -2.34 2.56
C GLU A 472 3.54 -3.60 3.28
N ASP A 473 4.44 -4.49 3.75
CA ASP A 473 4.08 -5.62 4.62
C ASP A 473 3.31 -5.17 5.86
N THR A 474 3.91 -4.27 6.64
CA THR A 474 3.32 -3.87 7.92
C THR A 474 2.09 -2.97 7.74
N LEU A 475 2.03 -2.17 6.67
CA LEU A 475 0.84 -1.36 6.36
C LEU A 475 -0.32 -2.23 5.91
N LEU A 476 -0.09 -3.21 5.02
CA LEU A 476 -1.14 -4.17 4.60
C LEU A 476 -1.71 -4.93 5.80
N SER A 477 -0.84 -5.38 6.73
CA SER A 477 -1.27 -5.99 7.99
C SER A 477 -2.11 -5.05 8.83
N ALA A 478 -1.70 -3.78 8.94
CA ALA A 478 -2.44 -2.79 9.70
C ALA A 478 -3.79 -2.46 9.05
N MET A 479 -3.85 -2.35 7.71
CA MET A 479 -5.11 -2.16 6.97
C MET A 479 -6.07 -3.34 7.18
N GLU A 480 -5.57 -4.58 7.14
CA GLU A 480 -6.37 -5.79 7.34
C GLU A 480 -6.94 -5.88 8.76
N ASN A 481 -6.20 -5.41 9.75
CA ASN A 481 -6.59 -5.44 11.15
C ASN A 481 -7.26 -4.13 11.63
N ALA A 482 -7.39 -3.11 10.77
CA ALA A 482 -7.98 -1.84 11.12
C ALA A 482 -9.44 -2.01 11.62
N GLY A 483 -9.78 -1.36 12.72
CA GLY A 483 -11.11 -1.42 13.32
C GLY A 483 -11.44 -2.71 14.10
N LYS A 484 -10.56 -3.71 14.14
CA LYS A 484 -10.83 -4.96 14.90
C LYS A 484 -11.00 -4.74 16.39
N ALA A 485 -10.32 -3.76 16.97
CA ALA A 485 -10.42 -3.47 18.39
C ALA A 485 -11.72 -2.75 18.78
N ASP A 486 -12.33 -2.04 17.82
CA ASP A 486 -13.47 -1.16 18.04
C ASP A 486 -14.80 -1.76 17.53
N MET A 487 -14.75 -2.97 16.93
CA MET A 487 -15.94 -3.66 16.42
C MET A 487 -16.45 -4.70 17.40
N PRO A 488 -17.78 -4.91 17.46
CA PRO A 488 -18.36 -6.06 18.16
C PRO A 488 -17.77 -7.38 17.62
N ASP A 489 -17.65 -8.39 18.48
CA ASP A 489 -17.10 -9.70 18.10
C ASP A 489 -17.87 -10.42 16.98
N GLU A 490 -19.12 -10.06 16.80
CA GLU A 490 -20.04 -10.62 15.79
C GLU A 490 -19.94 -9.94 14.41
N ALA A 491 -19.20 -8.82 14.28
CA ALA A 491 -19.06 -8.09 13.02
C ALA A 491 -18.03 -8.79 12.10
N GLU A 492 -18.37 -8.95 10.83
CA GLU A 492 -17.45 -9.45 9.81
C GLU A 492 -16.31 -8.42 9.59
N ARG A 493 -15.14 -8.72 10.14
CA ARG A 493 -14.00 -7.79 10.27
C ARG A 493 -13.16 -7.82 9.00
N LYS A 494 -13.51 -7.00 8.01
CA LYS A 494 -12.77 -6.94 6.71
C LYS A 494 -11.63 -5.90 6.65
N GLY A 495 -11.48 -5.04 7.67
CA GLY A 495 -10.45 -4.00 7.71
C GLY A 495 -10.65 -2.90 6.64
N LEU A 496 -9.56 -2.19 6.32
CA LEU A 496 -9.54 -1.13 5.29
C LEU A 496 -9.25 -1.71 3.91
N GLY A 497 -10.22 -1.65 3.01
CA GLY A 497 -10.15 -2.18 1.66
C GLY A 497 -10.13 -3.70 1.59
N THR A 498 -10.38 -4.23 0.39
CA THR A 498 -10.27 -5.66 0.11
C THR A 498 -8.85 -6.03 -0.30
N PRO A 499 -8.44 -7.31 -0.24
CA PRO A 499 -7.13 -7.75 -0.75
C PRO A 499 -6.83 -7.23 -2.16
N ALA A 500 -7.83 -7.25 -3.05
CA ALA A 500 -7.69 -6.78 -4.43
C ALA A 500 -7.46 -5.26 -4.56
N THR A 501 -7.92 -4.45 -3.62
CA THR A 501 -7.91 -2.98 -3.72
C THR A 501 -6.79 -2.30 -2.93
N ARG A 502 -6.25 -2.94 -1.87
CA ARG A 502 -5.23 -2.34 -0.99
C ARG A 502 -3.99 -1.85 -1.74
N ALA A 503 -3.48 -2.64 -2.67
CA ALA A 503 -2.34 -2.24 -3.50
C ALA A 503 -2.61 -0.95 -4.28
N ALA A 504 -3.77 -0.83 -4.91
CA ALA A 504 -4.16 0.36 -5.67
C ALA A 504 -4.32 1.60 -4.78
N ILE A 505 -4.75 1.43 -3.53
CA ILE A 505 -4.87 2.51 -2.54
C ILE A 505 -3.48 3.06 -2.17
N ILE A 506 -2.51 2.17 -1.89
CA ILE A 506 -1.14 2.57 -1.61
C ILE A 506 -0.54 3.33 -2.81
N GLU A 507 -0.72 2.82 -4.03
CA GLU A 507 -0.25 3.49 -5.25
C GLU A 507 -0.90 4.87 -5.46
N LYS A 508 -2.19 5.02 -5.16
CA LYS A 508 -2.88 6.32 -5.21
C LYS A 508 -2.29 7.33 -4.22
N LEU A 509 -1.98 6.91 -3.00
CA LEU A 509 -1.35 7.78 -2.00
C LEU A 509 0.04 8.25 -2.44
N VAL A 510 0.83 7.35 -3.04
CA VAL A 510 2.16 7.66 -3.57
C VAL A 510 2.08 8.58 -4.78
N SER A 511 1.22 8.26 -5.76
CA SER A 511 1.06 9.05 -6.99
C SER A 511 0.47 10.44 -6.73
N ALA A 512 -0.38 10.58 -5.71
CA ALA A 512 -0.92 11.87 -5.27
C ALA A 512 0.11 12.71 -4.47
N GLY A 513 1.29 12.16 -4.15
CA GLY A 513 2.33 12.84 -3.41
C GLY A 513 2.04 13.01 -1.90
N PHE A 514 1.12 12.23 -1.35
CA PHE A 514 0.85 12.21 0.09
C PHE A 514 1.77 11.26 0.86
N VAL A 515 2.32 10.27 0.16
CA VAL A 515 3.27 9.29 0.69
C VAL A 515 4.45 9.17 -0.25
N GLU A 516 5.65 8.99 0.27
CA GLU A 516 6.85 8.68 -0.49
C GLU A 516 7.44 7.33 -0.06
N ARG A 517 8.07 6.62 -1.00
CA ARG A 517 8.83 5.40 -0.71
C ARG A 517 10.29 5.75 -0.46
N LYS A 518 10.80 5.42 0.74
CA LYS A 518 12.24 5.51 1.08
C LYS A 518 12.78 4.10 1.34
N GLY A 519 13.35 3.48 0.32
CA GLY A 519 13.64 2.05 0.33
C GLY A 519 12.35 1.24 0.46
N LYS A 520 12.24 0.37 1.44
CA LYS A 520 11.02 -0.39 1.75
C LYS A 520 9.98 0.42 2.55
N ASN A 521 10.37 1.56 3.14
CA ASN A 521 9.53 2.34 4.04
C ASN A 521 8.58 3.26 3.28
N LEU A 522 7.35 3.38 3.81
CA LEU A 522 6.32 4.31 3.39
C LEU A 522 6.27 5.48 4.38
N ILE A 523 6.65 6.66 3.93
CA ILE A 523 6.73 7.85 4.77
C ILE A 523 5.68 8.86 4.29
N PRO A 524 4.79 9.37 5.16
CA PRO A 524 3.88 10.43 4.79
C PRO A 524 4.65 11.71 4.52
N THR A 525 4.31 12.39 3.43
CA THR A 525 4.87 13.71 3.12
C THR A 525 4.24 14.79 4.00
N LYS A 526 4.84 15.99 4.03
CA LYS A 526 4.21 17.15 4.71
C LYS A 526 2.78 17.40 4.20
N ALA A 527 2.53 17.21 2.90
CA ALA A 527 1.19 17.34 2.33
C ALA A 527 0.24 16.26 2.85
N GLY A 528 0.71 15.02 3.02
CA GLY A 528 -0.06 13.92 3.61
C GLY A 528 -0.38 14.17 5.08
N MET A 529 0.61 14.59 5.88
CA MET A 529 0.40 14.95 7.29
C MET A 529 -0.64 16.06 7.45
N ASN A 530 -0.48 17.13 6.65
CA ASN A 530 -1.39 18.27 6.68
C ASN A 530 -2.82 17.87 6.26
N LEU A 531 -2.97 16.98 5.28
CA LEU A 531 -4.29 16.50 4.86
C LEU A 531 -5.01 15.80 6.01
N VAL A 532 -4.34 14.90 6.71
CA VAL A 532 -4.94 14.20 7.87
C VAL A 532 -5.32 15.17 8.98
N THR A 533 -4.48 16.19 9.23
CA THR A 533 -4.72 17.18 10.28
C THR A 533 -5.98 18.03 10.05
N VAL A 534 -6.34 18.29 8.78
CA VAL A 534 -7.48 19.17 8.47
C VAL A 534 -8.77 18.44 8.18
N LEU A 535 -8.72 17.11 8.02
CA LEU A 535 -9.92 16.32 7.77
C LEU A 535 -10.64 15.95 9.07
N PRO A 536 -11.97 15.85 9.05
CA PRO A 536 -12.75 15.39 10.20
C PRO A 536 -12.45 13.93 10.53
N GLU A 537 -12.55 13.62 11.81
CA GLU A 537 -12.30 12.29 12.36
C GLU A 537 -13.03 11.16 11.59
N PRO A 538 -14.33 11.26 11.25
CA PRO A 538 -15.02 10.19 10.53
C PRO A 538 -14.38 9.85 9.18
N LEU A 539 -13.75 10.81 8.49
CA LEU A 539 -13.07 10.56 7.21
C LEU A 539 -11.65 10.02 7.39
N THR A 540 -11.07 10.13 8.57
CA THR A 540 -9.73 9.64 8.92
C THR A 540 -9.76 8.32 9.71
N SER A 541 -10.92 7.98 10.29
CA SER A 541 -11.14 6.76 11.06
C SER A 541 -11.45 5.55 10.17
N PRO A 542 -10.97 4.35 10.50
CA PRO A 542 -11.39 3.13 9.84
C PRO A 542 -12.84 2.72 10.14
N MET A 543 -13.46 3.27 11.20
CA MET A 543 -14.80 2.89 11.65
C MET A 543 -15.88 3.11 10.59
N LEU A 544 -15.84 4.25 9.90
CA LEU A 544 -16.79 4.52 8.82
C LEU A 544 -16.77 3.44 7.73
N THR A 545 -15.56 2.96 7.38
CA THR A 545 -15.42 1.88 6.41
C THR A 545 -16.03 0.57 6.90
N ALA A 546 -15.82 0.28 8.17
CA ALA A 546 -16.34 -0.91 8.80
C ALA A 546 -17.86 -0.95 8.85
N GLU A 547 -18.48 0.14 9.29
CA GLU A 547 -19.94 0.29 9.32
C GLU A 547 -20.56 0.12 7.92
N TRP A 548 -19.92 0.71 6.90
CA TRP A 548 -20.40 0.54 5.54
C TRP A 548 -20.31 -0.91 5.05
N GLU A 549 -19.18 -1.57 5.26
CA GLU A 549 -19.01 -2.96 4.81
C GLU A 549 -20.00 -3.88 5.52
N GLN A 550 -20.31 -3.64 6.79
CA GLN A 550 -21.35 -4.38 7.49
C GLN A 550 -22.72 -4.19 6.83
N ARG A 551 -23.14 -2.94 6.57
CA ARG A 551 -24.41 -2.65 5.90
C ARG A 551 -24.45 -3.21 4.47
N LEU A 552 -23.36 -3.08 3.72
CA LEU A 552 -23.24 -3.64 2.38
C LEU A 552 -23.32 -5.18 2.37
N THR A 553 -22.80 -5.83 3.40
CA THR A 553 -22.94 -7.29 3.58
C THR A 553 -24.40 -7.66 3.84
N SER A 554 -25.10 -6.93 4.70
CA SER A 554 -26.54 -7.15 4.92
C SER A 554 -27.38 -6.92 3.65
N ILE A 555 -27.01 -5.91 2.83
CA ILE A 555 -27.66 -5.70 1.52
C ILE A 555 -27.39 -6.90 0.59
N ALA A 556 -26.15 -7.41 0.54
CA ALA A 556 -25.81 -8.55 -0.32
C ALA A 556 -26.56 -9.84 0.08
N ARG A 557 -26.99 -9.96 1.34
CA ARG A 557 -27.82 -11.05 1.84
C ARG A 557 -29.32 -10.80 1.66
N GLY A 558 -29.73 -9.62 1.17
CA GLY A 558 -31.14 -9.23 1.08
C GLY A 558 -31.80 -8.86 2.42
N GLU A 559 -31.00 -8.60 3.47
CA GLU A 559 -31.44 -8.31 4.85
C GLU A 559 -31.62 -6.80 5.10
N ALA A 560 -31.07 -5.92 4.25
CA ALA A 560 -31.12 -4.47 4.40
C ALA A 560 -31.51 -3.77 3.10
N ASP A 561 -32.18 -2.61 3.23
CA ASP A 561 -32.62 -1.82 2.10
C ASP A 561 -31.49 -0.95 1.50
N PRO A 562 -31.20 -1.07 0.19
CA PRO A 562 -30.20 -0.24 -0.50
C PRO A 562 -30.48 1.26 -0.45
N GLY A 563 -31.78 1.67 -0.45
CA GLY A 563 -32.19 3.06 -0.45
C GLY A 563 -31.91 3.74 0.89
N GLU A 564 -32.19 3.07 2.00
CA GLU A 564 -31.85 3.58 3.34
C GLU A 564 -30.34 3.82 3.50
N PHE A 565 -29.51 2.90 2.99
CA PHE A 565 -28.07 3.07 3.01
C PHE A 565 -27.63 4.33 2.24
N LEU A 566 -28.10 4.50 0.99
CA LEU A 566 -27.74 5.66 0.16
C LEU A 566 -28.27 6.98 0.72
N ASN A 567 -29.47 6.99 1.30
CA ASN A 567 -30.03 8.17 1.98
C ASN A 567 -29.17 8.59 3.17
N GLY A 568 -28.67 7.64 3.95
CA GLY A 568 -27.72 7.90 5.04
C GLY A 568 -26.42 8.54 4.53
N ILE A 569 -25.89 8.06 3.39
CA ILE A 569 -24.70 8.64 2.75
C ILE A 569 -24.96 10.07 2.29
N CYS A 570 -26.10 10.33 1.63
CA CYS A 570 -26.47 11.67 1.20
C CYS A 570 -26.63 12.64 2.38
N ALA A 571 -27.20 12.18 3.50
CA ALA A 571 -27.31 12.97 4.74
C ALA A 571 -25.92 13.31 5.31
N MET A 572 -25.03 12.34 5.40
CA MET A 572 -23.64 12.54 5.88
C MET A 572 -22.88 13.54 4.99
N VAL A 573 -23.04 13.46 3.66
CA VAL A 573 -22.38 14.40 2.73
C VAL A 573 -22.92 15.81 2.92
N LYS A 574 -24.25 16.00 3.08
CA LYS A 574 -24.88 17.31 3.36
C LYS A 574 -24.35 17.90 4.66
N ASP A 575 -24.31 17.10 5.72
CA ASP A 575 -23.80 17.52 7.03
C ASP A 575 -22.32 17.92 6.94
N THR A 576 -21.49 17.12 6.28
CA THR A 576 -20.06 17.43 6.09
C THR A 576 -19.88 18.78 5.38
N VAL A 577 -20.62 19.04 4.29
CA VAL A 577 -20.51 20.31 3.55
C VAL A 577 -20.95 21.49 4.40
N SER A 578 -22.04 21.37 5.16
CA SER A 578 -22.56 22.45 5.99
C SER A 578 -21.64 22.76 7.18
N THR A 579 -21.08 21.73 7.81
CA THR A 579 -20.18 21.87 8.97
C THR A 579 -18.85 22.52 8.59
N TYR A 580 -18.25 22.11 7.45
CA TYR A 580 -16.94 22.60 7.00
C TYR A 580 -17.09 23.73 5.96
N SER A 581 -17.86 24.78 6.29
CA SER A 581 -18.03 25.94 5.40
C SER A 581 -16.86 26.95 5.49
N HIS A 582 -16.09 26.91 6.54
CA HIS A 582 -14.97 27.83 6.81
C HIS A 582 -13.76 27.06 7.35
N ILE A 583 -12.59 27.60 7.10
CA ILE A 583 -11.32 27.07 7.65
C ILE A 583 -10.72 28.03 8.66
N SER A 584 -10.05 27.48 9.68
CA SER A 584 -9.29 28.27 10.64
C SER A 584 -8.06 28.93 10.01
N GLU A 585 -7.58 30.04 10.56
CA GLU A 585 -6.32 30.65 10.14
C GLU A 585 -5.13 29.71 10.24
N GLU A 586 -5.15 28.79 11.21
CA GLU A 586 -4.13 27.75 11.41
C GLU A 586 -4.16 26.76 10.28
N GLY A 587 -5.34 26.28 9.87
CA GLY A 587 -5.52 25.39 8.73
C GLY A 587 -5.01 26.01 7.41
N GLN A 588 -5.24 27.31 7.18
CA GLN A 588 -4.70 28.01 6.00
C GLN A 588 -3.17 28.00 5.97
N LYS A 589 -2.53 28.18 7.14
CA LYS A 589 -1.05 28.19 7.23
C LYS A 589 -0.44 26.82 6.92
N LEU A 590 -1.12 25.72 7.19
CA LEU A 590 -0.62 24.36 6.91
C LEU A 590 -0.34 24.12 5.42
N PHE A 591 -1.19 24.65 4.54
CA PHE A 591 -1.05 24.50 3.09
C PHE A 591 -0.43 25.73 2.40
N ALA A 592 -0.01 26.74 3.16
CA ALA A 592 0.76 27.83 2.61
C ALA A 592 2.02 27.25 1.92
N PRO A 593 2.33 27.65 0.67
CA PRO A 593 3.54 27.18 0.01
C PRO A 593 4.75 27.56 0.87
N ASP A 594 5.65 26.61 1.10
CA ASP A 594 6.97 26.87 1.68
C ASP A 594 7.75 27.77 0.70
N LYS A 595 7.53 29.05 0.83
CA LYS A 595 8.28 30.02 0.03
C LYS A 595 9.68 30.11 0.62
N GLU A 596 10.65 29.68 -0.17
CA GLU A 596 12.06 29.85 0.23
C GLU A 596 12.36 31.34 0.45
N VAL A 597 12.86 31.64 1.63
CA VAL A 597 13.29 32.99 1.98
C VAL A 597 14.58 33.33 1.20
N ILE A 598 14.49 34.22 0.26
CA ILE A 598 15.65 34.69 -0.55
C ILE A 598 16.53 35.62 0.25
N GLY A 599 15.95 36.35 1.17
CA GLY A 599 16.63 37.32 2.05
C GLY A 599 15.62 38.17 2.80
N ASN A 600 16.08 39.10 3.61
CA ASN A 600 15.22 40.03 4.33
C ASN A 600 14.99 41.31 3.52
N CYS A 601 13.79 41.83 3.57
CA CYS A 601 13.44 43.12 2.92
C CYS A 601 14.22 44.27 3.52
N PRO A 602 14.94 45.06 2.74
CA PRO A 602 15.71 46.18 3.25
C PRO A 602 14.85 47.32 3.82
N ARG A 603 13.53 47.35 3.49
CA ARG A 603 12.61 48.40 3.96
C ARG A 603 11.93 48.06 5.29
N CYS A 604 11.51 46.80 5.47
CA CYS A 604 10.71 46.43 6.65
C CYS A 604 11.26 45.20 7.40
N GLY A 605 12.36 44.62 6.96
CA GLY A 605 12.99 43.45 7.62
C GLY A 605 12.28 42.10 7.42
N LYS A 606 11.07 42.10 6.83
CA LYS A 606 10.31 40.85 6.61
C LYS A 606 10.89 40.02 5.47
N PRO A 607 10.62 38.70 5.44
CA PRO A 607 11.12 37.80 4.39
C PRO A 607 10.75 38.26 2.97
N VAL A 608 11.67 38.09 2.02
CA VAL A 608 11.45 38.25 0.59
C VAL A 608 11.37 36.88 -0.05
N TYR A 609 10.35 36.65 -0.87
CA TYR A 609 10.09 35.37 -1.54
C TYR A 609 10.22 35.51 -3.06
N GLU A 610 10.57 34.41 -3.72
CA GLU A 610 10.56 34.30 -5.17
C GLU A 610 9.14 34.12 -5.70
N GLY A 611 8.70 35.03 -6.58
CA GLY A 611 7.50 34.89 -7.39
C GLY A 611 7.84 34.47 -8.83
N LYS A 612 6.82 34.30 -9.67
CA LYS A 612 6.98 33.91 -11.08
C LYS A 612 7.84 34.91 -11.85
N SER A 613 7.61 36.20 -11.66
CA SER A 613 8.28 37.32 -12.41
C SER A 613 9.08 38.24 -11.52
N ASN A 614 9.14 38.04 -10.22
CA ASN A 614 9.75 38.95 -9.27
C ASN A 614 10.26 38.26 -8.00
N PHE A 615 10.98 39.03 -7.15
CA PHE A 615 11.24 38.74 -5.75
C PHE A 615 10.57 39.82 -4.93
N ALA A 616 9.58 39.48 -4.11
CA ALA A 616 8.72 40.45 -3.41
C ALA A 616 8.72 40.22 -1.89
N CYS A 617 8.56 41.32 -1.14
CA CYS A 617 8.36 41.27 0.30
C CYS A 617 7.10 40.46 0.67
N SER A 618 7.19 39.69 1.76
CA SER A 618 6.04 38.96 2.30
C SER A 618 4.91 39.85 2.80
N ASP A 619 5.24 41.09 3.17
CA ASP A 619 4.28 42.10 3.61
C ASP A 619 3.62 42.77 2.42
N ARG A 620 2.32 42.59 2.23
CA ARG A 620 1.54 43.19 1.16
C ARG A 620 1.47 44.73 1.26
N SER A 621 1.68 45.29 2.44
CA SER A 621 1.73 46.74 2.68
C SER A 621 3.10 47.33 2.28
N CYS A 622 4.14 46.51 2.15
CA CYS A 622 5.46 46.90 1.76
C CYS A 622 5.62 46.86 0.23
N SER A 623 5.98 47.97 -0.38
CA SER A 623 6.13 48.12 -1.83
C SER A 623 7.46 47.59 -2.39
N PHE A 624 8.30 46.93 -1.59
CA PHE A 624 9.58 46.39 -2.04
C PHE A 624 9.42 45.20 -2.99
N VAL A 625 9.89 45.34 -4.23
CA VAL A 625 9.86 44.31 -5.28
C VAL A 625 11.11 44.44 -6.17
N LEU A 626 11.80 43.33 -6.42
CA LEU A 626 12.82 43.18 -7.45
C LEU A 626 12.24 42.44 -8.64
N TRP A 627 12.14 43.07 -9.80
CA TRP A 627 11.62 42.44 -11.02
C TRP A 627 12.69 41.64 -11.75
N LYS A 628 12.40 40.37 -12.14
CA LYS A 628 13.36 39.54 -12.88
C LYS A 628 13.72 40.10 -14.24
N ASN A 629 12.73 40.72 -14.91
CA ASN A 629 12.81 41.30 -16.23
C ASN A 629 12.84 42.86 -16.21
N ASP A 630 13.36 43.46 -15.13
CA ASP A 630 13.53 44.91 -15.07
C ASP A 630 14.35 45.43 -16.27
N ARG A 631 14.05 46.66 -16.71
CA ARG A 631 14.72 47.30 -17.86
C ARG A 631 16.24 47.37 -17.70
N PHE A 632 16.74 47.52 -16.50
CA PHE A 632 18.17 47.48 -16.21
C PHE A 632 18.81 46.15 -16.63
N TRP A 633 18.15 45.03 -16.33
CA TRP A 633 18.65 43.71 -16.67
C TRP A 633 18.44 43.36 -18.13
N THR A 634 17.25 43.61 -18.66
CA THR A 634 16.88 43.25 -20.04
C THR A 634 17.67 43.99 -21.08
N SER A 635 17.95 45.28 -20.86
CA SER A 635 18.82 46.10 -21.76
C SER A 635 20.26 45.58 -21.82
N ARG A 636 20.68 44.79 -20.85
CA ARG A 636 22.02 44.18 -20.78
C ARG A 636 21.98 42.66 -21.11
N LYS A 637 20.90 42.20 -21.75
CA LYS A 637 20.65 40.80 -22.12
C LYS A 637 20.82 39.83 -20.92
N LYS A 638 20.37 40.27 -19.75
CA LYS A 638 20.36 39.48 -18.50
C LYS A 638 18.97 39.44 -17.88
N GLU A 639 18.79 38.50 -17.01
CA GLU A 639 17.63 38.39 -16.11
C GLU A 639 18.14 38.29 -14.67
N LEU A 640 17.41 38.87 -13.72
CA LEU A 640 17.77 38.81 -12.31
C LEU A 640 17.51 37.36 -11.78
N THR A 641 18.58 36.65 -11.53
CA THR A 641 18.51 35.28 -10.98
C THR A 641 18.33 35.29 -9.48
N LYS A 642 17.85 34.15 -8.92
CA LYS A 642 17.71 33.94 -7.49
C LYS A 642 18.99 34.24 -6.71
N LYS A 643 20.15 33.77 -7.19
CA LYS A 643 21.45 34.01 -6.56
C LYS A 643 21.79 35.48 -6.50
N MET A 644 21.56 36.21 -7.61
CA MET A 644 21.80 37.63 -7.67
C MET A 644 20.88 38.40 -6.73
N ALA A 645 19.60 38.05 -6.67
CA ALA A 645 18.62 38.61 -5.72
C ALA A 645 19.05 38.38 -4.27
N ALA A 646 19.48 37.18 -3.91
CA ALA A 646 19.99 36.88 -2.58
C ALA A 646 21.24 37.71 -2.21
N ASP A 647 22.19 37.86 -3.13
CA ASP A 647 23.38 38.71 -2.92
C ASP A 647 22.97 40.18 -2.74
N LEU A 648 22.05 40.71 -3.57
CA LEU A 648 21.54 42.08 -3.46
C LEU A 648 20.84 42.31 -2.12
N LEU A 649 20.01 41.41 -1.67
CA LEU A 649 19.32 41.50 -0.38
C LEU A 649 20.29 41.41 0.82
N LYS A 650 21.32 40.56 0.72
CA LYS A 650 22.28 40.34 1.80
C LYS A 650 23.41 41.37 1.87
N LYS A 651 23.93 41.77 0.71
CA LYS A 651 25.18 42.59 0.60
C LYS A 651 24.92 43.93 -0.05
N GLY A 652 23.75 44.24 -0.56
CA GLY A 652 23.43 45.41 -1.37
C GLY A 652 24.06 45.38 -2.77
N ARG A 653 24.84 44.33 -3.10
CA ARG A 653 25.57 44.23 -4.36
C ARG A 653 25.75 42.80 -4.84
N THR A 654 25.88 42.60 -6.17
CA THR A 654 26.15 41.30 -6.80
C THR A 654 27.08 41.44 -7.98
N ALA A 655 28.02 40.49 -8.16
CA ALA A 655 28.93 40.50 -9.33
C ALA A 655 28.23 39.77 -10.49
N VAL A 656 28.19 40.39 -11.65
CA VAL A 656 27.55 39.88 -12.86
C VAL A 656 28.55 39.85 -14.00
N LYS A 657 28.70 38.67 -14.61
CA LYS A 657 29.59 38.47 -15.75
C LYS A 657 28.83 38.53 -17.07
N GLY A 658 29.51 39.01 -18.12
CA GLY A 658 29.02 39.00 -19.50
C GLY A 658 27.75 39.82 -19.70
N MET A 659 27.66 41.02 -19.12
CA MET A 659 26.58 41.99 -19.37
C MET A 659 26.80 42.64 -20.73
N TRP A 660 25.77 42.77 -21.54
CA TRP A 660 25.83 43.37 -22.87
C TRP A 660 25.95 44.89 -22.81
N SER A 661 26.85 45.47 -23.63
CA SER A 661 26.96 46.90 -23.84
C SER A 661 26.54 47.26 -25.27
N GLU A 662 25.43 47.95 -25.40
CA GLU A 662 24.94 48.41 -26.71
C GLU A 662 25.91 49.40 -27.37
N LYS A 663 26.60 50.27 -26.58
CA LYS A 663 27.61 51.24 -27.07
C LYS A 663 28.86 50.58 -27.65
N LYS A 664 29.28 49.42 -27.13
CA LYS A 664 30.52 48.75 -27.52
C LYS A 664 30.33 47.53 -28.39
N GLY A 665 29.08 47.00 -28.49
CA GLY A 665 28.79 45.77 -29.20
C GLY A 665 29.45 44.52 -28.59
N ASP A 666 29.81 44.57 -27.30
CA ASP A 666 30.56 43.51 -26.61
C ASP A 666 30.05 43.32 -25.17
N THR A 667 30.50 42.26 -24.54
CA THR A 667 30.16 41.94 -23.16
C THR A 667 31.18 42.47 -22.15
N TYR A 668 30.74 42.80 -20.96
CA TYR A 668 31.58 43.24 -19.85
C TYR A 668 31.14 42.66 -18.52
N ASP A 669 32.05 42.59 -17.56
CA ASP A 669 31.81 42.21 -16.19
C ASP A 669 31.71 43.44 -15.31
N ALA A 670 30.74 43.47 -14.39
CA ALA A 670 30.56 44.55 -13.43
C ALA A 670 29.95 44.08 -12.13
N THR A 671 30.14 44.83 -11.05
CA THR A 671 29.36 44.70 -9.83
C THR A 671 28.13 45.60 -9.93
N VAL A 672 26.95 44.99 -9.72
CA VAL A 672 25.70 45.75 -9.66
C VAL A 672 25.39 46.04 -8.22
N VAL A 673 25.17 47.30 -7.90
CA VAL A 673 24.77 47.79 -6.56
C VAL A 673 23.31 48.18 -6.60
N MET A 674 22.54 47.72 -5.61
CA MET A 674 21.15 48.06 -5.42
C MET A 674 21.03 49.41 -4.73
N GLU A 675 20.27 50.34 -5.31
CA GLU A 675 19.95 51.64 -4.71
C GLU A 675 18.43 51.70 -4.46
N ASP A 676 18.04 51.50 -3.23
CA ASP A 676 16.64 51.62 -2.80
C ASP A 676 16.35 53.04 -2.32
N THR A 677 15.62 53.79 -3.11
CA THR A 677 15.21 55.17 -2.80
C THR A 677 13.85 55.25 -2.09
N GLY A 678 13.26 54.09 -1.68
CA GLY A 678 11.93 54.01 -1.09
C GLY A 678 10.77 54.16 -2.08
N GLY A 679 11.07 54.39 -3.39
CA GLY A 679 10.06 54.51 -4.43
C GLY A 679 9.47 53.18 -4.90
N ARG A 680 8.60 53.26 -5.94
CA ARG A 680 7.96 52.10 -6.55
C ARG A 680 8.93 51.12 -7.22
N PHE A 681 10.05 51.59 -7.70
CA PHE A 681 11.06 50.80 -8.41
C PHE A 681 12.41 50.88 -7.66
N ILE A 682 13.17 49.81 -7.74
CA ILE A 682 14.53 49.73 -7.24
C ILE A 682 15.50 50.13 -8.36
N ASN A 683 16.44 51.02 -8.06
CA ASN A 683 17.47 51.43 -9.00
C ASN A 683 18.72 50.55 -8.84
N PHE A 684 19.50 50.47 -9.93
CA PHE A 684 20.74 49.70 -9.95
C PHE A 684 21.87 50.55 -10.53
N LYS A 685 23.04 50.53 -9.89
CA LYS A 685 24.25 51.22 -10.30
C LYS A 685 25.35 50.21 -10.65
N LEU A 686 26.20 50.56 -11.61
CA LEU A 686 27.32 49.72 -11.99
C LEU A 686 28.60 50.24 -11.32
N GLU A 687 29.31 49.33 -10.67
CA GLU A 687 30.68 49.54 -10.20
C GLU A 687 31.62 48.66 -11.03
N PHE A 688 32.66 49.27 -11.57
CA PHE A 688 33.70 48.57 -12.32
C PHE A 688 34.91 48.29 -11.42
N PRO A 689 35.57 47.14 -11.56
CA PRO A 689 36.82 46.90 -10.84
C PRO A 689 37.87 47.96 -11.20
N LYS A 690 38.51 48.57 -10.20
CA LYS A 690 39.63 49.48 -10.43
C LYS A 690 40.67 48.76 -11.29
N ARG A 691 41.06 49.34 -12.44
CA ARG A 691 42.21 48.85 -13.19
C ARG A 691 43.40 48.84 -12.24
N LYS A 692 44.08 47.75 -12.10
CA LYS A 692 45.45 47.72 -11.55
C LYS A 692 46.30 48.43 -12.56
N ASP A 693 46.72 49.62 -12.24
CA ASP A 693 47.74 50.34 -13.04
C ASP A 693 48.94 49.41 -13.12
N GLY A 694 49.22 48.94 -14.33
CA GLY A 694 50.42 48.14 -14.60
C GLY A 694 51.66 49.02 -14.39
N ALA A 695 52.46 48.63 -13.43
CA ALA A 695 53.81 49.15 -13.31
C ALA A 695 54.59 48.81 -14.58
N ASN A 696 54.69 49.79 -15.51
CA ASN A 696 55.66 49.77 -16.59
C ASN A 696 57.01 50.19 -16.01
N GLY A 697 57.80 49.22 -15.56
CA GLY A 697 59.23 49.38 -15.28
C GLY A 697 60.01 49.05 -16.55
N ARG A 698 60.41 50.12 -17.26
CA ARG A 698 61.50 49.99 -18.23
C ARG A 698 62.79 49.59 -17.48
N LYS A 699 63.40 48.46 -17.86
CA LYS A 699 64.78 48.41 -18.35
C LYS A 699 64.96 47.10 -19.12
#